data_a7501f0efc1a482f8c676076eaa592bb
#
_entry.id   a7501f0efc1a482f8c676076eaa592bb
#
_cell.length_a   1.000
_cell.length_b   1.000
_cell.length_c   1.000
_cell.angle_alpha   90.00
_cell.angle_beta   90.00
_cell.angle_gamma   90.00
#
_symmetry.space_group_name_H-M   'P 1'
#
loop_
_entity.id
_entity.type
_entity.pdbx_description
1 polymer ?
#
loop_
_entity_poly.entity_id
_entity_poly.type
_entity_poly.pdbx_seq_one_letter_code
_entity_poly.pdbx_strand_id
1 'polypeptide(L)'
;MKRVLLTLLTVAAAVTVSAKETLTSPDGNLTLTFEIGEGGKPLYSLDYKGKAVILPSGMGLELRGQDRQISFGEEITKSDHGATVSLYDNFEQRAVERSSSDTTWTPVWGEVATIRDNYKQMVVSLEQVERNYKMDIVFRLYNEGLGFRYVFPEQKELTYFVIKEEKSEFAMTGDHTAWWIPGDYDTQEYEYHRSRLSEIRGLMQQAITPNSSQTPFSATGVQTSLQMKSDDGLYINLHEAALVDYACMHLDLDDKNMVFRSHLTPDAQGWKGYLQAPCRTPWRTVMVSDDCRDILSSKLILNLNDPCAYEDTSWIKPVKYVGVWWEMITGGGNWAYTDDIPAVQLGVTDYSKVKQSPKHSANNARVRRLIDFAAEHGFDEVLVEGWNVGWEDWFGKTKDYVFDFVTPYPDFDIKALNEYAHSKGVRLMMHHETSSSVRNYERHMDAAYELMNKYGYTSLKSGYVGDIIPRGEYHYGQWMNNHYLYALKKAAEHKIVVNAHEAVRPTGLCRTYPNLVGNESARGTEYQAFGGTRPHHVCILPFTRLQGGPMDYTPGLFEMEVEKLNPNNKSHVNATICNQLALYLTLYSPLQMAADTPENYERFMDAFQFIKDVAVDWSDSRYIEAEVGEYITVARKAKNTGEWFLGSVAGYDARTSTVALDFLEPGEVYVAKIYADAADAHYKTNPQAYTIREVRCTSKSTLKQAVAAGGGYAVSFRKATDADKKLKMLK
;
A
#
# COMPACT_ATOMS: atom_id res chain seq x y z
N MET A 1 -72.70 50.08 -0.59
CA MET A 1 -71.43 49.82 0.11
C MET A 1 -71.22 48.29 0.26
N LYS A 2 -70.45 47.70 -0.63
CA LYS A 2 -70.11 46.28 -0.57
C LYS A 2 -68.74 46.13 0.13
N ARG A 3 -68.67 45.45 1.27
CA ARG A 3 -67.44 45.11 1.95
C ARG A 3 -66.83 43.85 1.28
N VAL A 4 -65.67 44.03 0.74
CA VAL A 4 -64.83 42.88 0.26
C VAL A 4 -64.01 42.39 1.45
N LEU A 5 -64.22 41.12 1.82
CA LEU A 5 -63.42 40.45 2.82
C LEU A 5 -62.21 39.84 2.12
N LEU A 6 -61.04 40.34 2.47
CA LEU A 6 -59.76 39.77 2.00
C LEU A 6 -59.30 38.70 2.97
N THR A 7 -59.38 37.43 2.56
CA THR A 7 -58.85 36.30 3.34
C THR A 7 -57.37 36.12 3.01
N LEU A 8 -56.47 36.46 3.95
CA LEU A 8 -55.06 36.09 3.85
C LEU A 8 -54.91 34.61 4.13
N LEU A 9 -54.52 33.82 3.11
CA LEU A 9 -54.00 32.49 3.29
C LEU A 9 -52.50 32.62 3.67
N THR A 10 -52.17 32.36 4.92
CA THR A 10 -50.80 32.10 5.38
C THR A 10 -50.43 30.67 5.02
N VAL A 11 -49.62 30.47 4.02
CA VAL A 11 -48.95 29.22 3.75
C VAL A 11 -47.83 29.07 4.77
N ALA A 12 -48.05 28.31 5.80
CA ALA A 12 -46.99 27.86 6.70
C ALA A 12 -46.16 26.79 5.94
N ALA A 13 -45.00 27.16 5.46
CA ALA A 13 -44.02 26.20 5.03
C ALA A 13 -43.60 25.40 6.28
N ALA A 14 -44.01 24.15 6.35
CA ALA A 14 -43.51 23.21 7.34
C ALA A 14 -42.04 22.96 7.00
N VAL A 15 -41.14 23.56 7.73
CA VAL A 15 -39.74 23.17 7.74
C VAL A 15 -39.69 21.79 8.43
N THR A 16 -39.66 20.72 7.66
CA THR A 16 -39.37 19.40 8.17
C THR A 16 -37.89 19.39 8.57
N VAL A 17 -37.62 19.62 9.84
CA VAL A 17 -36.30 19.37 10.43
C VAL A 17 -36.10 17.86 10.32
N SER A 18 -35.23 17.43 9.40
CA SER A 18 -34.79 16.04 9.34
C SER A 18 -34.17 15.66 10.68
N ALA A 19 -34.61 14.57 11.27
CA ALA A 19 -34.05 14.09 12.53
C ALA A 19 -32.57 13.71 12.30
N LYS A 20 -31.70 14.14 13.22
CA LYS A 20 -30.30 13.71 13.22
C LYS A 20 -30.24 12.24 13.61
N GLU A 21 -29.54 11.45 12.80
CA GLU A 21 -29.28 10.04 13.05
C GLU A 21 -27.90 9.88 13.66
N THR A 22 -27.76 9.11 14.73
CA THR A 22 -26.49 8.88 15.41
C THR A 22 -26.13 7.41 15.46
N LEU A 23 -24.82 7.12 15.38
CA LEU A 23 -24.25 5.80 15.57
C LEU A 23 -23.01 5.93 16.45
N THR A 24 -22.88 5.07 17.49
CA THR A 24 -21.68 5.05 18.35
C THR A 24 -20.88 3.79 18.09
N SER A 25 -19.54 3.85 18.23
CA SER A 25 -18.66 2.68 18.17
C SER A 25 -19.02 1.63 19.23
N PRO A 26 -18.56 0.38 19.11
CA PRO A 26 -18.80 -0.63 20.13
C PRO A 26 -18.35 -0.23 21.54
N ASP A 27 -17.20 0.46 21.65
CA ASP A 27 -16.66 0.98 22.94
C ASP A 27 -17.25 2.33 23.36
N GLY A 28 -18.03 3.00 22.50
CA GLY A 28 -18.66 4.28 22.77
C GLY A 28 -17.75 5.51 22.60
N ASN A 29 -16.49 5.36 22.17
CA ASN A 29 -15.57 6.47 22.02
C ASN A 29 -15.81 7.30 20.76
N LEU A 30 -16.30 6.69 19.67
CA LEU A 30 -16.65 7.38 18.44
C LEU A 30 -18.16 7.60 18.34
N THR A 31 -18.54 8.77 17.85
CA THR A 31 -19.93 9.11 17.54
C THR A 31 -20.01 9.70 16.14
N LEU A 32 -20.71 8.99 15.26
CA LEU A 32 -21.10 9.47 13.94
C LEU A 32 -22.46 10.15 14.06
N THR A 33 -22.60 11.32 13.44
CA THR A 33 -23.90 11.98 13.23
C THR A 33 -24.14 12.11 11.73
N PHE A 34 -25.32 11.74 11.27
CA PHE A 34 -25.82 11.93 9.90
C PHE A 34 -27.06 12.81 9.91
N GLU A 35 -27.22 13.70 8.94
CA GLU A 35 -28.40 14.52 8.73
C GLU A 35 -28.59 14.87 7.26
N ILE A 36 -29.84 15.15 6.88
CA ILE A 36 -30.14 15.82 5.61
C ILE A 36 -30.18 17.31 5.86
N GLY A 37 -29.21 18.03 5.30
CA GLY A 37 -29.10 19.49 5.40
C GLY A 37 -29.99 20.23 4.42
N GLU A 38 -29.80 21.54 4.35
CA GLU A 38 -30.53 22.42 3.44
C GLU A 38 -30.40 21.99 1.99
N GLY A 39 -31.48 21.99 1.24
CA GLY A 39 -31.53 21.54 -0.15
C GLY A 39 -31.43 20.02 -0.32
N GLY A 40 -31.69 19.24 0.72
CA GLY A 40 -31.64 17.76 0.65
C GLY A 40 -30.22 17.22 0.54
N LYS A 41 -29.22 17.90 1.12
CA LYS A 41 -27.80 17.48 1.09
C LYS A 41 -27.51 16.48 2.20
N PRO A 42 -27.01 15.28 1.89
CA PRO A 42 -26.52 14.36 2.90
C PRO A 42 -25.25 14.91 3.56
N LEU A 43 -25.23 14.98 4.88
CA LEU A 43 -24.12 15.47 5.68
C LEU A 43 -23.77 14.47 6.77
N TYR A 44 -22.49 14.33 7.09
CA TYR A 44 -22.02 13.56 8.23
C TYR A 44 -21.00 14.35 9.05
N SER A 45 -20.86 14.00 10.32
CA SER A 45 -19.78 14.46 11.19
C SER A 45 -19.32 13.33 12.09
N LEU A 46 -18.09 13.43 12.62
CA LEU A 46 -17.47 12.40 13.49
C LEU A 46 -16.83 13.07 14.70
N ASP A 47 -17.15 12.53 15.89
CA ASP A 47 -16.53 12.92 17.15
C ASP A 47 -15.77 11.72 17.75
N TYR A 48 -14.65 11.98 18.42
CA TYR A 48 -13.87 11.01 19.20
C TYR A 48 -13.73 11.47 20.64
N LYS A 49 -14.23 10.68 21.60
CA LYS A 49 -14.24 11.01 23.03
C LYS A 49 -14.83 12.42 23.32
N GLY A 50 -15.87 12.79 22.55
CA GLY A 50 -16.54 14.09 22.65
C GLY A 50 -15.79 15.27 22.01
N LYS A 51 -14.68 15.05 21.31
CA LYS A 51 -13.98 16.04 20.49
C LYS A 51 -14.33 15.84 19.02
N ALA A 52 -14.61 16.93 18.31
CA ALA A 52 -14.83 16.87 16.87
C ALA A 52 -13.57 16.42 16.13
N VAL A 53 -13.75 15.51 15.15
CA VAL A 53 -12.70 15.00 14.25
C VAL A 53 -13.01 15.45 12.82
N ILE A 54 -14.24 15.20 12.36
CA ILE A 54 -14.76 15.64 11.07
C ILE A 54 -15.96 16.54 11.36
N LEU A 55 -15.90 17.78 10.90
CA LEU A 55 -17.03 18.72 10.93
C LEU A 55 -18.08 18.33 9.89
N PRO A 56 -19.30 18.89 9.90
CA PRO A 56 -20.33 18.57 8.92
C PRO A 56 -19.79 18.62 7.48
N SER A 57 -19.79 17.48 6.81
CA SER A 57 -19.14 17.21 5.53
C SER A 57 -20.14 16.64 4.53
N GLY A 58 -20.09 17.11 3.29
CA GLY A 58 -20.98 16.70 2.22
C GLY A 58 -20.67 15.30 1.71
N MET A 59 -21.71 14.62 1.18
CA MET A 59 -21.66 13.28 0.63
C MET A 59 -22.42 13.20 -0.70
N GLY A 60 -22.00 12.31 -1.58
CA GLY A 60 -22.68 12.00 -2.84
C GLY A 60 -21.77 11.98 -4.05
N LEU A 61 -22.37 12.06 -5.23
CA LEU A 61 -21.67 11.98 -6.51
C LEU A 61 -22.20 13.02 -7.50
N GLU A 62 -21.38 13.32 -8.48
CA GLU A 62 -21.73 14.09 -9.66
C GLU A 62 -21.65 13.17 -10.88
N LEU A 63 -22.73 13.04 -11.63
CA LEU A 63 -22.83 12.14 -12.78
C LEU A 63 -22.80 12.94 -14.10
N ARG A 64 -22.39 12.26 -15.16
CA ARG A 64 -22.57 12.74 -16.54
C ARG A 64 -24.06 12.73 -16.88
N GLY A 65 -24.57 13.80 -17.45
CA GLY A 65 -25.92 13.88 -17.97
C GLY A 65 -26.13 12.93 -19.15
N GLN A 66 -27.37 12.48 -19.30
CA GLN A 66 -27.81 11.63 -20.39
C GLN A 66 -29.13 12.18 -20.92
N ASP A 67 -29.18 12.46 -22.21
CA ASP A 67 -30.40 12.83 -22.91
C ASP A 67 -31.07 11.58 -23.50
N ARG A 68 -32.38 11.57 -23.51
CA ARG A 68 -33.16 10.56 -24.21
C ARG A 68 -33.45 11.06 -25.62
N GLN A 69 -33.24 10.20 -26.58
CA GLN A 69 -33.51 10.46 -28.00
C GLN A 69 -34.33 9.31 -28.60
N ILE A 70 -35.30 9.63 -29.40
CA ILE A 70 -36.03 8.62 -30.19
C ILE A 70 -35.34 8.48 -31.54
N SER A 71 -34.96 7.25 -31.89
CA SER A 71 -34.36 6.88 -33.16
C SER A 71 -35.01 5.60 -33.69
N PHE A 72 -35.42 5.61 -34.96
CA PHE A 72 -36.12 4.44 -35.59
C PHE A 72 -37.34 3.93 -34.78
N GLY A 73 -38.04 4.83 -34.08
CA GLY A 73 -39.18 4.48 -33.22
C GLY A 73 -38.84 3.91 -31.85
N GLU A 74 -37.57 3.79 -31.51
CA GLU A 74 -37.07 3.35 -30.21
C GLU A 74 -36.43 4.53 -29.43
N GLU A 75 -36.64 4.55 -28.15
CA GLU A 75 -35.99 5.51 -27.24
C GLU A 75 -34.58 5.03 -26.95
N ILE A 76 -33.59 5.85 -27.25
CA ILE A 76 -32.18 5.60 -26.93
C ILE A 76 -31.62 6.71 -26.04
N THR A 77 -30.74 6.35 -25.14
CA THR A 77 -30.02 7.32 -24.32
C THR A 77 -28.84 7.87 -25.10
N LYS A 78 -28.78 9.19 -25.22
CA LYS A 78 -27.65 9.90 -25.81
C LYS A 78 -26.88 10.61 -24.71
N SER A 79 -25.56 10.41 -24.68
CA SER A 79 -24.74 11.15 -23.73
C SER A 79 -24.58 12.62 -24.12
N ASP A 80 -24.83 13.49 -23.19
CA ASP A 80 -24.47 14.91 -23.26
C ASP A 80 -23.21 15.14 -22.43
N HIS A 81 -22.06 15.33 -23.07
CA HIS A 81 -20.80 15.54 -22.43
C HIS A 81 -20.71 16.82 -21.57
N GLY A 82 -21.61 17.78 -21.80
CA GLY A 82 -21.66 19.03 -21.06
C GLY A 82 -22.58 19.03 -19.86
N ALA A 83 -23.61 18.18 -19.85
CA ALA A 83 -24.60 18.13 -18.77
C ALA A 83 -24.08 17.41 -17.54
N THR A 84 -24.64 17.80 -16.41
CA THR A 84 -24.32 17.25 -15.07
C THR A 84 -25.61 16.85 -14.38
N VAL A 85 -25.57 15.72 -13.68
CA VAL A 85 -26.65 15.28 -12.79
C VAL A 85 -26.11 15.21 -11.38
N SER A 86 -26.72 15.96 -10.47
CA SER A 86 -26.40 15.91 -9.06
C SER A 86 -26.95 14.64 -8.40
N LEU A 87 -26.11 13.94 -7.64
CA LEU A 87 -26.45 12.93 -6.65
C LEU A 87 -25.82 13.30 -5.30
N TYR A 88 -25.84 14.57 -4.94
CA TYR A 88 -25.34 15.11 -3.67
C TYR A 88 -26.32 16.13 -3.03
N ASP A 89 -27.52 16.30 -3.61
CA ASP A 89 -28.59 17.17 -3.11
C ASP A 89 -29.98 16.64 -3.51
N ASN A 90 -31.06 17.35 -3.12
CA ASN A 90 -32.47 16.99 -3.38
C ASN A 90 -32.88 15.61 -2.85
N PHE A 91 -32.20 15.09 -1.85
CA PHE A 91 -32.53 13.83 -1.23
C PHE A 91 -33.55 13.96 -0.09
N GLU A 92 -34.41 12.97 -0.01
CA GLU A 92 -35.21 12.65 1.19
C GLU A 92 -34.74 11.33 1.78
N GLN A 93 -34.67 11.27 3.11
CA GLN A 93 -34.41 10.04 3.85
C GLN A 93 -35.68 9.16 3.85
N ARG A 94 -35.56 7.93 3.37
CA ARG A 94 -36.68 6.97 3.30
C ARG A 94 -36.68 5.99 4.45
N ALA A 95 -35.49 5.48 4.83
CA ALA A 95 -35.33 4.53 5.91
C ALA A 95 -33.96 4.67 6.58
N VAL A 96 -33.87 4.19 7.82
CA VAL A 96 -32.62 3.97 8.54
C VAL A 96 -32.64 2.61 9.18
N GLU A 97 -31.66 1.78 8.82
CA GLU A 97 -31.49 0.46 9.40
C GLU A 97 -30.21 0.41 10.23
N ARG A 98 -30.26 -0.28 11.37
CA ARG A 98 -29.08 -0.45 12.25
C ARG A 98 -28.84 -1.92 12.52
N SER A 99 -27.55 -2.27 12.51
CA SER A 99 -27.08 -3.62 12.83
C SER A 99 -25.73 -3.57 13.53
N SER A 100 -25.25 -4.71 14.01
CA SER A 100 -23.92 -4.85 14.59
C SER A 100 -23.34 -6.22 14.28
N SER A 101 -22.04 -6.32 14.29
CA SER A 101 -21.30 -7.57 14.15
C SER A 101 -20.17 -7.60 15.15
N ASP A 102 -19.87 -8.79 15.67
CA ASP A 102 -18.69 -9.07 16.49
C ASP A 102 -18.24 -10.49 16.18
N THR A 103 -17.35 -10.59 15.22
CA THR A 103 -16.83 -11.87 14.73
C THR A 103 -15.29 -11.83 14.72
N THR A 104 -14.68 -12.99 14.51
CA THR A 104 -13.22 -13.12 14.40
C THR A 104 -12.91 -13.97 13.18
N TRP A 105 -11.90 -13.58 12.43
CA TRP A 105 -11.41 -14.34 11.30
C TRP A 105 -9.89 -14.54 11.36
N THR A 106 -9.39 -15.55 10.65
CA THR A 106 -7.98 -15.92 10.60
C THR A 106 -7.41 -15.51 9.25
N PRO A 107 -6.41 -14.61 9.20
CA PRO A 107 -5.73 -14.29 7.95
C PRO A 107 -4.86 -15.48 7.48
N VAL A 108 -4.73 -15.64 6.16
CA VAL A 108 -3.85 -16.67 5.57
C VAL A 108 -2.40 -16.44 6.00
N TRP A 109 -2.00 -15.20 5.99
CA TRP A 109 -0.73 -14.66 6.51
C TRP A 109 -1.01 -13.28 7.09
N GLY A 110 -0.15 -12.78 7.96
CA GLY A 110 -0.40 -11.46 8.54
C GLY A 110 0.50 -11.10 9.72
N GLU A 111 0.10 -10.03 10.38
CA GLU A 111 0.77 -9.51 11.57
C GLU A 111 0.29 -10.16 12.87
N VAL A 112 -0.87 -10.82 12.82
CA VAL A 112 -1.53 -11.43 13.99
C VAL A 112 -2.24 -12.72 13.59
N ALA A 113 -2.43 -13.63 14.54
CA ALA A 113 -3.07 -14.93 14.30
C ALA A 113 -4.57 -14.81 13.98
N THR A 114 -5.24 -13.83 14.58
CA THR A 114 -6.69 -13.61 14.41
C THR A 114 -7.00 -12.12 14.40
N ILE A 115 -8.02 -11.74 13.66
CA ILE A 115 -8.51 -10.36 13.55
C ILE A 115 -9.96 -10.33 13.98
N ARG A 116 -10.28 -9.46 14.96
CA ARG A 116 -11.66 -9.21 15.37
C ARG A 116 -12.31 -8.22 14.41
N ASP A 117 -13.50 -8.52 13.94
CA ASP A 117 -14.36 -7.69 13.08
C ASP A 117 -15.59 -7.26 13.90
N ASN A 118 -15.42 -6.19 14.68
CA ASN A 118 -16.42 -5.69 15.63
C ASN A 118 -16.83 -4.26 15.29
N TYR A 119 -18.04 -4.11 14.77
CA TYR A 119 -18.59 -2.82 14.36
C TYR A 119 -20.09 -2.68 14.64
N LYS A 120 -20.55 -1.43 14.65
CA LYS A 120 -21.96 -1.08 14.47
C LYS A 120 -22.15 -0.47 13.09
N GLN A 121 -23.26 -0.80 12.46
CA GLN A 121 -23.60 -0.36 11.11
C GLN A 121 -24.90 0.43 11.10
N MET A 122 -24.94 1.48 10.28
CA MET A 122 -26.14 2.23 9.93
C MET A 122 -26.23 2.31 8.40
N VAL A 123 -27.37 1.94 7.86
CA VAL A 123 -27.72 2.11 6.44
C VAL A 123 -28.78 3.18 6.34
N VAL A 124 -28.50 4.24 5.62
CA VAL A 124 -29.45 5.32 5.37
C VAL A 124 -29.90 5.26 3.93
N SER A 125 -31.16 4.91 3.69
CA SER A 125 -31.75 4.85 2.36
C SER A 125 -32.28 6.22 1.95
N LEU A 126 -31.77 6.72 0.83
CA LEU A 126 -32.08 8.02 0.25
C LEU A 126 -32.78 7.87 -1.10
N GLU A 127 -33.69 8.79 -1.38
CA GLU A 127 -34.32 8.90 -2.69
C GLU A 127 -34.33 10.37 -3.12
N GLN A 128 -33.83 10.64 -4.32
CA GLN A 128 -33.86 11.97 -4.91
C GLN A 128 -35.24 12.24 -5.50
N VAL A 129 -35.92 13.25 -4.97
CA VAL A 129 -37.37 13.47 -5.23
C VAL A 129 -37.67 13.73 -6.72
N GLU A 130 -36.83 14.53 -7.39
CA GLU A 130 -37.10 14.92 -8.78
C GLU A 130 -36.89 13.80 -9.81
N ARG A 131 -35.95 12.88 -9.53
CA ARG A 131 -35.53 11.82 -10.46
C ARG A 131 -35.90 10.42 -10.02
N ASN A 132 -36.35 10.25 -8.79
CA ASN A 132 -36.57 8.95 -8.13
C ASN A 132 -35.29 8.08 -8.09
N TYR A 133 -34.10 8.69 -8.10
CA TYR A 133 -32.86 7.96 -7.97
C TYR A 133 -32.64 7.54 -6.53
N LYS A 134 -32.34 6.25 -6.33
CA LYS A 134 -32.13 5.67 -5.01
C LYS A 134 -30.66 5.44 -4.77
N MET A 135 -30.22 5.78 -3.57
CA MET A 135 -28.87 5.58 -3.10
C MET A 135 -28.89 5.30 -1.60
N ASP A 136 -28.23 4.25 -1.17
CA ASP A 136 -28.00 4.00 0.24
C ASP A 136 -26.60 4.49 0.63
N ILE A 137 -26.47 5.09 1.81
CA ILE A 137 -25.18 5.37 2.43
C ILE A 137 -25.01 4.39 3.57
N VAL A 138 -23.98 3.56 3.49
CA VAL A 138 -23.66 2.56 4.49
C VAL A 138 -22.49 3.06 5.34
N PHE A 139 -22.72 3.19 6.64
CA PHE A 139 -21.72 3.54 7.64
C PHE A 139 -21.39 2.32 8.49
N ARG A 140 -20.10 2.04 8.69
CA ARG A 140 -19.60 1.11 9.70
C ARG A 140 -18.68 1.84 10.66
N LEU A 141 -18.98 1.75 11.94
CA LEU A 141 -18.23 2.40 13.00
C LEU A 141 -17.56 1.34 13.87
N TYR A 142 -16.25 1.28 13.78
CA TYR A 142 -15.35 0.46 14.59
C TYR A 142 -14.80 1.29 15.76
N ASN A 143 -14.12 0.65 16.71
CA ASN A 143 -13.41 1.38 17.75
C ASN A 143 -12.23 2.21 17.20
N GLU A 144 -11.70 1.79 16.06
CA GLU A 144 -10.54 2.38 15.35
C GLU A 144 -10.92 3.53 14.42
N GLY A 145 -12.19 3.62 14.01
CA GLY A 145 -12.60 4.60 13.02
C GLY A 145 -13.90 4.29 12.29
N LEU A 146 -14.16 5.09 11.29
CA LEU A 146 -15.33 5.07 10.42
C LEU A 146 -14.96 4.56 9.04
N GLY A 147 -15.82 3.70 8.46
CA GLY A 147 -15.93 3.46 7.02
C GLY A 147 -17.31 3.85 6.52
N PHE A 148 -17.39 4.54 5.37
CA PHE A 148 -18.66 4.75 4.67
C PHE A 148 -18.52 4.49 3.17
N ARG A 149 -19.62 4.11 2.52
CA ARG A 149 -19.68 3.93 1.06
C ARG A 149 -21.10 4.17 0.54
N TYR A 150 -21.18 4.40 -0.77
CA TYR A 150 -22.44 4.47 -1.50
C TYR A 150 -22.81 3.12 -2.08
N VAL A 151 -24.10 2.79 -2.00
CA VAL A 151 -24.69 1.57 -2.57
C VAL A 151 -25.87 1.98 -3.44
N PHE A 152 -25.88 1.50 -4.66
CA PHE A 152 -26.97 1.73 -5.60
C PHE A 152 -27.78 0.44 -5.71
N PRO A 153 -29.00 0.37 -5.16
CA PRO A 153 -29.85 -0.81 -5.28
C PRO A 153 -30.32 -0.99 -6.71
N GLU A 154 -30.84 -2.17 -7.02
CA GLU A 154 -31.55 -2.39 -8.27
C GLU A 154 -32.70 -1.38 -8.40
N GLN A 155 -32.74 -0.66 -9.51
CA GLN A 155 -33.70 0.40 -9.76
C GLN A 155 -33.87 0.64 -11.26
N LYS A 156 -35.02 1.17 -11.64
CA LYS A 156 -35.37 1.36 -13.03
C LYS A 156 -34.80 2.66 -13.62
N GLU A 157 -34.72 3.71 -12.80
CA GLU A 157 -34.40 5.08 -13.21
C GLU A 157 -32.90 5.34 -13.36
N LEU A 158 -32.06 4.58 -12.65
CA LEU A 158 -30.60 4.71 -12.68
C LEU A 158 -29.97 3.31 -12.79
N THR A 159 -29.84 2.80 -14.02
CA THR A 159 -29.30 1.45 -14.27
C THR A 159 -27.82 1.48 -14.64
N TYR A 160 -27.45 2.33 -15.57
CA TYR A 160 -26.06 2.56 -15.99
C TYR A 160 -25.75 4.06 -15.90
N PHE A 161 -24.63 4.40 -15.31
CA PHE A 161 -24.26 5.80 -15.12
C PHE A 161 -22.74 5.98 -15.12
N VAL A 162 -22.33 7.21 -15.47
CA VAL A 162 -20.93 7.62 -15.54
C VAL A 162 -20.68 8.66 -14.45
N ILE A 163 -19.67 8.42 -13.63
CA ILE A 163 -19.25 9.35 -12.57
C ILE A 163 -18.37 10.43 -13.16
N LYS A 164 -18.72 11.67 -12.94
CA LYS A 164 -17.87 12.83 -13.20
C LYS A 164 -16.94 13.11 -12.03
N GLU A 165 -17.48 13.07 -10.80
CA GLU A 165 -16.69 13.20 -9.59
C GLU A 165 -17.47 12.67 -8.38
N GLU A 166 -16.75 12.15 -7.40
CA GLU A 166 -17.29 11.88 -6.08
C GLU A 166 -17.23 13.16 -5.22
N LYS A 167 -18.28 13.42 -4.48
CA LYS A 167 -18.44 14.62 -3.65
C LYS A 167 -18.31 14.33 -2.15
N SER A 168 -17.50 13.33 -1.80
CA SER A 168 -17.19 13.04 -0.40
C SER A 168 -16.25 14.11 0.14
N GLU A 169 -16.64 14.74 1.24
CA GLU A 169 -15.87 15.77 1.93
C GLU A 169 -15.37 15.27 3.30
N PHE A 170 -14.26 15.87 3.74
CA PHE A 170 -13.66 15.66 5.06
C PHE A 170 -13.26 17.05 5.59
N ALA A 171 -14.19 17.72 6.28
CA ALA A 171 -13.96 19.03 6.85
C ALA A 171 -13.21 18.91 8.16
N MET A 172 -11.97 19.33 8.17
CA MET A 172 -11.08 19.23 9.32
C MET A 172 -11.37 20.32 10.36
N THR A 173 -11.06 20.04 11.61
CA THR A 173 -11.30 20.96 12.74
C THR A 173 -10.29 22.12 12.82
N GLY A 174 -9.25 22.08 11.99
CA GLY A 174 -8.22 23.11 11.98
C GLY A 174 -7.09 22.84 11.01
N ASP A 175 -6.07 23.68 11.06
CA ASP A 175 -4.84 23.57 10.27
C ASP A 175 -3.90 22.53 10.89
N HIS A 176 -4.16 21.24 10.63
CA HIS A 176 -3.42 20.13 11.22
C HIS A 176 -2.02 19.98 10.65
N THR A 177 -1.12 19.35 11.38
CA THR A 177 0.13 18.82 10.83
C THR A 177 -0.19 17.57 10.00
N ALA A 178 0.32 17.50 8.77
CA ALA A 178 0.12 16.39 7.85
C ALA A 178 1.46 15.80 7.37
N TRP A 179 1.48 14.49 7.14
CA TRP A 179 2.51 13.77 6.40
C TRP A 179 1.93 13.36 5.07
N TRP A 180 2.39 13.98 4.00
CA TRP A 180 1.75 13.93 2.70
C TRP A 180 2.75 13.80 1.56
N ILE A 181 2.27 13.31 0.42
CA ILE A 181 2.95 13.33 -0.88
C ILE A 181 2.02 13.95 -1.93
N PRO A 182 2.57 14.50 -3.03
CA PRO A 182 1.78 15.06 -4.13
C PRO A 182 0.75 14.08 -4.67
N GLY A 183 -0.44 14.58 -4.96
CA GLY A 183 -1.52 13.83 -5.60
C GLY A 183 -1.35 13.80 -7.12
N ASP A 184 -0.97 12.66 -7.67
CA ASP A 184 -0.97 12.38 -9.10
C ASP A 184 -1.64 11.03 -9.39
N TYR A 185 -1.59 10.56 -10.63
CA TYR A 185 -2.26 9.34 -11.05
C TYR A 185 -1.30 8.17 -11.31
N ASP A 186 -0.08 8.31 -10.81
CA ASP A 186 1.02 7.37 -10.99
C ASP A 186 1.37 6.62 -9.69
N THR A 187 2.61 6.22 -9.47
CA THR A 187 3.09 5.16 -8.61
C THR A 187 3.35 5.52 -7.14
N GLN A 188 3.12 6.77 -6.73
CA GLN A 188 3.33 7.28 -5.35
C GLN A 188 4.80 7.29 -4.88
N GLU A 189 5.76 7.34 -5.76
CA GLU A 189 7.19 7.21 -5.42
C GLU A 189 7.83 8.52 -4.98
N TYR A 190 7.10 9.31 -4.21
CA TYR A 190 7.58 10.57 -3.62
C TYR A 190 8.12 10.37 -2.22
N GLU A 191 9.02 11.25 -1.78
CA GLU A 191 9.32 11.40 -0.37
C GLU A 191 8.20 12.12 0.36
N TYR A 192 7.85 11.64 1.54
CA TYR A 192 6.85 12.28 2.38
C TYR A 192 7.34 13.64 2.89
N HIS A 193 6.46 14.62 2.86
CA HIS A 193 6.63 15.93 3.46
C HIS A 193 5.81 16.04 4.74
N ARG A 194 6.36 16.75 5.73
CA ARG A 194 5.64 17.14 6.94
C ARG A 194 5.43 18.65 6.92
N SER A 195 4.18 19.08 7.00
CA SER A 195 3.81 20.51 7.06
C SER A 195 2.44 20.71 7.68
N ARG A 196 2.07 21.96 7.91
CA ARG A 196 0.66 22.32 8.12
C ARG A 196 -0.13 22.15 6.82
N LEU A 197 -1.45 21.93 6.93
CA LEU A 197 -2.33 21.84 5.76
C LEU A 197 -2.28 23.11 4.92
N SER A 198 -2.27 24.28 5.55
CA SER A 198 -2.17 25.60 4.89
C SER A 198 -0.87 25.80 4.09
N GLU A 199 0.19 25.03 4.38
CA GLU A 199 1.48 25.16 3.74
C GLU A 199 1.63 24.28 2.48
N ILE A 200 0.72 23.30 2.28
CA ILE A 200 0.82 22.32 1.19
C ILE A 200 0.96 23.01 -0.17
N ARG A 201 0.12 24.01 -0.45
CA ARG A 201 0.17 24.79 -1.71
C ARG A 201 1.56 25.39 -1.97
N GLY A 202 2.17 25.97 -0.96
CA GLY A 202 3.48 26.61 -1.07
C GLY A 202 4.64 25.63 -1.22
N LEU A 203 4.46 24.41 -0.73
CA LEU A 203 5.48 23.36 -0.74
C LEU A 203 5.35 22.39 -1.92
N MET A 204 4.22 22.38 -2.64
CA MET A 204 3.92 21.40 -3.69
C MET A 204 5.05 21.25 -4.72
N GLN A 205 5.59 22.34 -5.23
CA GLN A 205 6.67 22.29 -6.23
C GLN A 205 7.98 21.71 -5.68
N GLN A 206 8.24 21.84 -4.38
CA GLN A 206 9.41 21.25 -3.72
C GLN A 206 9.20 19.77 -3.42
N ALA A 207 7.96 19.33 -3.33
CA ALA A 207 7.60 17.94 -3.06
C ALA A 207 7.71 17.04 -4.31
N ILE A 208 7.69 17.63 -5.51
CA ILE A 208 7.85 16.88 -6.76
C ILE A 208 9.32 16.44 -6.88
N THR A 209 9.54 15.13 -6.98
CA THR A 209 10.88 14.57 -7.16
C THR A 209 11.24 14.50 -8.66
N PRO A 210 12.55 14.54 -9.02
CA PRO A 210 12.96 14.45 -10.42
C PRO A 210 12.56 13.15 -11.12
N ASN A 211 12.29 12.10 -10.36
CA ASN A 211 11.95 10.78 -10.89
C ASN A 211 10.44 10.56 -11.03
N SER A 212 9.62 11.58 -10.71
CA SER A 212 8.17 11.49 -10.89
C SER A 212 7.83 11.58 -12.37
N SER A 213 7.02 10.64 -12.86
CA SER A 213 6.59 10.60 -14.26
C SER A 213 5.36 11.48 -14.51
N GLN A 214 4.62 11.84 -13.47
CA GLN A 214 3.36 12.57 -13.54
C GLN A 214 3.44 13.95 -12.86
N THR A 215 2.50 14.81 -13.21
CA THR A 215 2.31 16.11 -12.57
C THR A 215 1.16 16.02 -11.57
N PRO A 216 1.27 16.60 -10.37
CA PRO A 216 0.14 16.67 -9.43
C PRO A 216 -1.09 17.29 -10.09
N PHE A 217 -2.27 16.71 -9.83
CA PHE A 217 -3.53 17.16 -10.43
C PHE A 217 -3.97 18.57 -9.93
N SER A 218 -3.48 19.01 -8.78
CA SER A 218 -3.70 20.33 -8.24
C SER A 218 -2.55 20.78 -7.34
N ALA A 219 -2.50 22.08 -7.02
CA ALA A 219 -1.51 22.63 -6.09
C ALA A 219 -1.74 22.24 -4.62
N THR A 220 -2.88 21.65 -4.31
CA THR A 220 -3.30 21.20 -2.96
C THR A 220 -3.71 19.74 -2.93
N GLY A 221 -3.52 19.04 -4.06
CA GLY A 221 -3.85 17.62 -4.20
C GLY A 221 -2.84 16.73 -3.51
N VAL A 222 -3.33 15.81 -2.69
CA VAL A 222 -2.48 14.84 -1.96
C VAL A 222 -3.00 13.42 -2.14
N GLN A 223 -2.09 12.46 -1.94
CA GLN A 223 -2.41 11.04 -1.96
C GLN A 223 -3.11 10.59 -0.66
N THR A 224 -3.86 9.51 -0.76
CA THR A 224 -4.22 8.68 0.39
C THR A 224 -3.26 7.47 0.47
N SER A 225 -2.97 6.88 1.60
CA SER A 225 -3.41 7.20 2.96
C SER A 225 -2.73 8.48 3.46
N LEU A 226 -3.53 9.43 3.93
CA LEU A 226 -3.04 10.69 4.47
C LEU A 226 -3.03 10.64 6.00
N GLN A 227 -1.84 10.77 6.61
CA GLN A 227 -1.71 10.83 8.06
C GLN A 227 -1.63 12.27 8.54
N MET A 228 -2.41 12.59 9.57
CA MET A 228 -2.42 13.91 10.21
C MET A 228 -2.32 13.81 11.72
N LYS A 229 -1.95 14.92 12.36
CA LYS A 229 -1.98 15.12 13.81
C LYS A 229 -2.60 16.49 14.12
N SER A 230 -3.66 16.51 14.90
CA SER A 230 -4.29 17.75 15.35
C SER A 230 -3.49 18.41 16.49
N ASP A 231 -3.71 19.70 16.71
CA ASP A 231 -3.01 20.45 17.78
C ASP A 231 -3.38 19.96 19.19
N ASP A 232 -4.55 19.35 19.33
CA ASP A 232 -5.00 18.76 20.60
C ASP A 232 -4.61 17.25 20.74
N GLY A 233 -3.75 16.77 19.85
CA GLY A 233 -3.04 15.50 19.97
C GLY A 233 -3.72 14.28 19.34
N LEU A 234 -4.79 14.46 18.54
CA LEU A 234 -5.40 13.34 17.82
C LEU A 234 -4.61 13.01 16.56
N TYR A 235 -4.36 11.74 16.33
CA TYR A 235 -3.86 11.19 15.08
C TYR A 235 -5.05 10.79 14.22
N ILE A 236 -5.09 11.30 13.00
CA ILE A 236 -6.20 11.13 12.05
C ILE A 236 -5.63 10.59 10.75
N ASN A 237 -6.23 9.55 10.20
CA ASN A 237 -5.82 8.96 8.93
C ASN A 237 -7.01 8.88 7.99
N LEU A 238 -6.85 9.44 6.77
CA LEU A 238 -7.85 9.36 5.71
C LEU A 238 -7.37 8.41 4.62
N HIS A 239 -8.22 7.42 4.30
CA HIS A 239 -7.90 6.42 3.28
C HIS A 239 -9.16 5.84 2.63
N GLU A 240 -9.00 4.79 1.85
CA GLU A 240 -10.06 4.01 1.22
C GLU A 240 -9.83 2.51 1.42
N ALA A 241 -10.90 1.71 1.32
CA ALA A 241 -10.82 0.27 1.43
C ALA A 241 -11.68 -0.43 0.36
N ALA A 242 -11.29 -1.66 0.00
CA ALA A 242 -12.01 -2.50 -0.96
C ALA A 242 -12.20 -1.81 -2.33
N LEU A 243 -11.10 -1.34 -2.92
CA LEU A 243 -11.08 -0.71 -4.23
C LEU A 243 -11.31 -1.76 -5.31
N VAL A 244 -12.56 -1.92 -5.71
CA VAL A 244 -13.03 -2.87 -6.73
C VAL A 244 -13.94 -2.15 -7.69
N ASP A 245 -13.67 -2.29 -8.99
CA ASP A 245 -14.44 -1.69 -10.10
C ASP A 245 -14.70 -0.19 -9.93
N TYR A 246 -13.66 0.54 -9.53
CA TYR A 246 -13.73 1.97 -9.25
C TYR A 246 -12.35 2.64 -9.42
N ALA A 247 -12.32 3.97 -9.57
CA ALA A 247 -11.09 4.75 -9.57
C ALA A 247 -10.60 5.05 -8.16
N CYS A 248 -9.28 5.19 -7.98
CA CYS A 248 -8.69 5.58 -6.70
C CYS A 248 -9.13 6.97 -6.27
N MET A 249 -9.29 7.15 -4.97
CA MET A 249 -9.52 8.44 -4.34
C MET A 249 -8.20 9.13 -3.98
N HIS A 250 -8.02 10.34 -4.47
CA HIS A 250 -7.10 11.34 -3.95
C HIS A 250 -7.87 12.37 -3.16
N LEU A 251 -7.18 13.28 -2.51
CA LEU A 251 -7.79 14.36 -1.73
C LEU A 251 -7.31 15.71 -2.26
N ASP A 252 -8.24 16.60 -2.59
CA ASP A 252 -7.95 17.98 -2.94
C ASP A 252 -8.35 18.91 -1.78
N LEU A 253 -7.41 19.68 -1.28
CA LEU A 253 -7.62 20.53 -0.10
C LEU A 253 -8.11 21.92 -0.48
N ASP A 254 -9.27 22.29 0.00
CA ASP A 254 -9.66 23.67 0.17
C ASP A 254 -8.88 24.25 1.37
N ASP A 255 -7.72 24.83 1.10
CA ASP A 255 -6.77 25.33 2.09
C ASP A 255 -7.20 26.62 2.83
N LYS A 256 -8.37 27.15 2.47
CA LYS A 256 -8.99 28.27 3.19
C LYS A 256 -9.97 27.81 4.26
N ASN A 257 -10.72 26.76 3.93
CA ASN A 257 -11.77 26.20 4.79
C ASN A 257 -11.33 24.92 5.51
N MET A 258 -10.13 24.39 5.22
CA MET A 258 -9.59 23.12 5.74
C MET A 258 -10.50 21.94 5.42
N VAL A 259 -11.00 21.85 4.19
CA VAL A 259 -11.89 20.80 3.72
C VAL A 259 -11.19 20.02 2.62
N PHE A 260 -10.94 18.73 2.87
CA PHE A 260 -10.56 17.82 1.80
C PHE A 260 -11.79 17.37 1.02
N ARG A 261 -11.67 17.37 -0.31
CA ARG A 261 -12.65 16.81 -1.24
C ARG A 261 -12.05 15.61 -1.94
N SER A 262 -12.82 14.54 -2.06
CA SER A 262 -12.41 13.42 -2.90
C SER A 262 -12.16 13.89 -4.32
N HIS A 263 -11.09 13.38 -4.93
CA HIS A 263 -10.75 13.57 -6.32
C HIS A 263 -10.38 12.19 -6.90
N LEU A 264 -11.20 11.70 -7.81
CA LEU A 264 -10.99 10.38 -8.41
C LEU A 264 -10.06 10.48 -9.62
N THR A 265 -9.27 9.43 -9.84
CA THR A 265 -8.44 9.31 -11.06
C THR A 265 -9.32 9.26 -12.31
N PRO A 266 -9.10 10.12 -13.31
CA PRO A 266 -9.87 10.10 -14.55
C PRO A 266 -9.42 8.98 -15.49
N ASP A 267 -10.27 8.67 -16.47
CA ASP A 267 -9.92 7.96 -17.69
C ASP A 267 -9.43 8.93 -18.79
N ALA A 268 -9.17 8.40 -19.99
CA ALA A 268 -8.73 9.17 -21.15
C ALA A 268 -9.72 10.26 -21.62
N GLN A 269 -10.98 10.21 -21.20
CA GLN A 269 -12.03 11.18 -21.52
C GLN A 269 -12.33 12.15 -20.36
N GLY A 270 -11.66 11.94 -19.22
CA GLY A 270 -11.86 12.71 -18.01
C GLY A 270 -12.98 12.18 -17.09
N TRP A 271 -13.58 11.05 -17.39
CA TRP A 271 -14.58 10.40 -16.54
C TRP A 271 -13.91 9.60 -15.42
N LYS A 272 -14.63 9.50 -14.29
CA LYS A 272 -14.07 8.92 -13.06
C LYS A 272 -14.52 7.48 -12.79
N GLY A 273 -15.53 7.00 -13.53
CA GLY A 273 -16.01 5.62 -13.39
C GLY A 273 -17.29 5.36 -14.16
N TYR A 274 -17.49 4.08 -14.47
CA TYR A 274 -18.65 3.55 -15.19
C TYR A 274 -19.28 2.48 -14.32
N LEU A 275 -20.49 2.71 -13.85
CA LEU A 275 -21.17 1.80 -12.94
C LEU A 275 -22.51 1.34 -13.51
N GLN A 276 -22.92 0.15 -13.07
CA GLN A 276 -24.22 -0.43 -13.37
C GLN A 276 -24.86 -0.91 -12.07
N ALA A 277 -26.08 -0.40 -11.76
CA ALA A 277 -26.83 -0.85 -10.61
C ALA A 277 -27.39 -2.29 -10.81
N PRO A 278 -27.41 -3.16 -9.77
CA PRO A 278 -26.96 -2.88 -8.41
C PRO A 278 -25.42 -2.85 -8.29
N CYS A 279 -24.88 -1.86 -7.59
CA CYS A 279 -23.43 -1.72 -7.38
C CYS A 279 -23.11 -0.98 -6.08
N ARG A 280 -21.82 -0.96 -5.74
CA ARG A 280 -21.30 -0.27 -4.55
C ARG A 280 -19.96 0.35 -4.85
N THR A 281 -19.67 1.49 -4.21
CA THR A 281 -18.34 2.12 -4.26
C THR A 281 -17.39 1.47 -3.25
N PRO A 282 -16.07 1.70 -3.35
CA PRO A 282 -15.14 1.45 -2.26
C PRO A 282 -15.57 2.21 -0.99
N TRP A 283 -15.00 1.80 0.15
CA TRP A 283 -15.19 2.51 1.39
C TRP A 283 -14.26 3.73 1.46
N ARG A 284 -14.77 4.83 2.02
CA ARG A 284 -14.00 5.97 2.48
C ARG A 284 -13.79 5.81 3.97
N THR A 285 -12.56 6.01 4.45
CA THR A 285 -12.22 5.69 5.84
C THR A 285 -11.62 6.86 6.59
N VAL A 286 -11.96 6.96 7.87
CA VAL A 286 -11.39 7.91 8.83
C VAL A 286 -10.99 7.10 10.06
N MET A 287 -9.68 6.89 10.26
CA MET A 287 -9.16 6.34 11.51
C MET A 287 -8.77 7.49 12.45
N VAL A 288 -9.00 7.32 13.74
CA VAL A 288 -8.63 8.33 14.74
C VAL A 288 -8.30 7.70 16.08
N SER A 289 -7.21 8.18 16.71
CA SER A 289 -6.83 7.84 18.08
C SER A 289 -6.04 8.99 18.73
N ASP A 290 -5.97 9.00 20.04
CA ASP A 290 -5.04 9.80 20.85
C ASP A 290 -3.67 9.11 21.05
N ASP A 291 -3.48 7.92 20.50
CA ASP A 291 -2.22 7.18 20.46
C ASP A 291 -1.90 6.74 19.02
N CYS A 292 -0.78 7.17 18.47
CA CYS A 292 -0.42 6.82 17.10
C CYS A 292 -0.18 5.32 16.88
N ARG A 293 0.10 4.55 17.94
CA ARG A 293 0.28 3.09 17.86
C ARG A 293 -1.02 2.38 17.48
N ASP A 294 -2.18 2.97 17.78
CA ASP A 294 -3.48 2.43 17.38
C ASP A 294 -3.67 2.52 15.86
N ILE A 295 -3.14 3.57 15.22
CA ILE A 295 -3.13 3.67 13.74
C ILE A 295 -2.30 2.53 13.14
N LEU A 296 -1.11 2.26 13.70
CA LEU A 296 -0.23 1.17 13.22
C LEU A 296 -0.85 -0.21 13.41
N SER A 297 -1.57 -0.43 14.50
CA SER A 297 -2.17 -1.72 14.84
C SER A 297 -3.54 -1.95 14.22
N SER A 298 -4.15 -0.91 13.62
CA SER A 298 -5.51 -0.96 13.07
C SER A 298 -5.67 -2.06 12.02
N LYS A 299 -6.84 -2.69 12.05
CA LYS A 299 -7.27 -3.68 11.05
C LYS A 299 -8.54 -3.23 10.32
N LEU A 300 -8.92 -1.95 10.47
CA LEU A 300 -10.14 -1.38 9.88
C LEU A 300 -10.18 -1.58 8.37
N ILE A 301 -9.09 -1.27 7.66
CA ILE A 301 -9.03 -1.39 6.19
C ILE A 301 -9.23 -2.85 5.76
N LEU A 302 -8.61 -3.81 6.45
CA LEU A 302 -8.82 -5.23 6.17
C LEU A 302 -10.27 -5.65 6.46
N ASN A 303 -10.83 -5.22 7.60
CA ASN A 303 -12.18 -5.57 8.03
C ASN A 303 -13.29 -5.05 7.09
N LEU A 304 -13.03 -3.98 6.35
CA LEU A 304 -13.95 -3.43 5.35
C LEU A 304 -13.94 -4.19 4.01
N ASN A 305 -13.02 -5.14 3.82
CA ASN A 305 -12.97 -6.00 2.64
C ASN A 305 -13.82 -7.25 2.81
N ASP A 306 -14.22 -7.85 1.70
CA ASP A 306 -14.95 -9.12 1.70
C ASP A 306 -14.04 -10.27 2.22
N PRO A 307 -14.62 -11.35 2.74
CA PRO A 307 -13.87 -12.54 3.14
C PRO A 307 -13.03 -13.12 2.00
N CYS A 308 -12.08 -14.00 2.34
CA CYS A 308 -11.26 -14.71 1.37
C CYS A 308 -12.11 -15.39 0.30
N ALA A 309 -11.76 -15.14 -0.97
CA ALA A 309 -12.47 -15.67 -2.14
C ALA A 309 -12.06 -17.10 -2.50
N TYR A 310 -11.01 -17.65 -1.87
CA TYR A 310 -10.45 -18.97 -2.20
C TYR A 310 -10.81 -20.01 -1.17
N GLU A 311 -11.27 -21.18 -1.62
CA GLU A 311 -11.53 -22.35 -0.76
C GLU A 311 -10.23 -23.00 -0.28
N ASP A 312 -9.20 -23.09 -1.14
CA ASP A 312 -7.88 -23.63 -0.82
C ASP A 312 -6.82 -22.52 -0.89
N THR A 313 -6.22 -22.20 0.25
CA THR A 313 -5.10 -21.25 0.37
C THR A 313 -3.78 -21.92 0.75
N SER A 314 -3.73 -23.26 0.77
CA SER A 314 -2.56 -24.02 1.23
C SER A 314 -1.30 -23.82 0.38
N TRP A 315 -1.47 -23.38 -0.86
CA TRP A 315 -0.40 -23.05 -1.81
C TRP A 315 0.22 -21.67 -1.59
N ILE A 316 -0.46 -20.77 -0.87
CA ILE A 316 0.03 -19.43 -0.57
C ILE A 316 0.99 -19.49 0.61
N LYS A 317 2.25 -19.16 0.40
CA LYS A 317 3.30 -19.21 1.42
C LYS A 317 4.03 -17.89 1.52
N PRO A 318 4.22 -17.35 2.72
CA PRO A 318 5.20 -16.29 2.97
C PRO A 318 6.61 -16.78 2.65
N VAL A 319 7.45 -15.92 2.05
CA VAL A 319 8.80 -16.28 1.58
C VAL A 319 9.82 -15.19 1.86
N LYS A 320 11.08 -15.61 2.02
CA LYS A 320 12.27 -14.74 1.92
C LYS A 320 13.02 -15.04 0.64
N TYR A 321 13.45 -13.99 -0.05
CA TYR A 321 14.12 -14.13 -1.34
C TYR A 321 15.35 -13.23 -1.48
N VAL A 322 16.22 -13.60 -2.40
CA VAL A 322 17.33 -12.79 -2.92
C VAL A 322 17.11 -12.58 -4.42
N GLY A 323 17.85 -11.70 -5.09
CA GLY A 323 17.58 -11.52 -6.52
C GLY A 323 18.68 -10.86 -7.32
N VAL A 324 18.59 -11.06 -8.62
CA VAL A 324 19.26 -10.26 -9.65
C VAL A 324 18.43 -8.98 -9.79
N TRP A 325 18.82 -7.94 -9.06
CA TRP A 325 18.05 -6.70 -8.95
C TRP A 325 18.96 -5.48 -8.59
N TRP A 326 19.55 -5.44 -7.38
CA TRP A 326 20.24 -4.27 -6.86
C TRP A 326 21.42 -3.83 -7.73
N GLU A 327 22.18 -4.77 -8.28
CA GLU A 327 23.28 -4.47 -9.19
C GLU A 327 22.83 -3.72 -10.46
N MET A 328 21.60 -3.96 -10.92
CA MET A 328 21.02 -3.27 -12.08
C MET A 328 20.49 -1.90 -11.69
N ILE A 329 19.77 -1.79 -10.57
CA ILE A 329 19.28 -0.52 -10.02
C ILE A 329 20.42 0.48 -9.81
N THR A 330 21.56 0.02 -9.32
CA THR A 330 22.75 0.88 -9.13
C THR A 330 23.46 1.23 -10.44
N GLY A 331 23.14 0.55 -11.55
CA GLY A 331 23.80 0.69 -12.84
C GLY A 331 25.15 -0.05 -12.95
N GLY A 332 25.48 -0.90 -11.96
CA GLY A 332 26.60 -1.83 -12.03
C GLY A 332 26.34 -2.97 -13.03
N GLY A 333 25.09 -3.44 -13.10
CA GLY A 333 24.57 -4.41 -14.05
C GLY A 333 23.60 -3.80 -15.06
N ASN A 334 22.99 -4.65 -15.91
CA ASN A 334 22.01 -4.25 -16.91
C ASN A 334 20.94 -5.34 -17.08
N TRP A 335 19.67 -4.94 -17.31
CA TRP A 335 18.58 -5.84 -17.69
C TRP A 335 18.71 -6.29 -19.15
N ALA A 336 19.20 -5.41 -20.05
CA ALA A 336 19.35 -5.69 -21.49
C ALA A 336 20.50 -6.66 -21.77
N TYR A 337 20.26 -7.61 -22.67
CA TYR A 337 21.25 -8.58 -23.12
C TYR A 337 22.38 -7.92 -23.94
N THR A 338 22.04 -6.88 -24.70
CA THR A 338 23.01 -6.23 -25.63
C THR A 338 22.83 -4.72 -25.67
N ASP A 339 23.94 -4.02 -25.98
CA ASP A 339 23.95 -2.59 -26.27
C ASP A 339 23.97 -2.30 -27.79
N ASP A 340 23.99 -3.34 -28.64
CA ASP A 340 24.23 -3.21 -30.09
C ASP A 340 22.95 -2.88 -30.89
N ILE A 341 21.74 -3.09 -30.30
CA ILE A 341 20.46 -2.86 -30.98
C ILE A 341 19.66 -1.76 -30.27
N PRO A 342 19.20 -0.74 -31.01
CA PRO A 342 18.44 0.36 -30.41
C PRO A 342 16.94 0.07 -30.30
N ALA A 343 16.46 -1.00 -30.94
CA ALA A 343 15.06 -1.39 -30.96
C ALA A 343 14.89 -2.91 -31.12
N VAL A 344 13.94 -3.46 -30.39
CA VAL A 344 13.57 -4.87 -30.46
C VAL A 344 12.26 -5.04 -31.23
N GLN A 345 12.21 -6.05 -32.07
CA GLN A 345 10.96 -6.52 -32.68
C GLN A 345 10.75 -7.98 -32.27
N LEU A 346 9.72 -8.22 -31.45
CA LEU A 346 9.39 -9.54 -30.93
C LEU A 346 9.20 -10.56 -32.07
N GLY A 347 9.82 -11.72 -31.94
CA GLY A 347 9.77 -12.79 -32.93
C GLY A 347 10.58 -12.53 -34.22
N VAL A 348 11.25 -11.38 -34.35
CA VAL A 348 12.07 -11.01 -35.53
C VAL A 348 13.51 -10.73 -35.16
N THR A 349 13.77 -10.04 -34.04
CA THR A 349 15.13 -9.73 -33.58
C THR A 349 15.90 -11.03 -33.30
N ASP A 350 17.03 -11.20 -34.01
CA ASP A 350 17.88 -12.39 -33.91
C ASP A 350 19.05 -12.16 -32.95
N TYR A 351 18.85 -12.55 -31.71
CA TYR A 351 19.87 -12.39 -30.63
C TYR A 351 21.15 -13.22 -30.87
N SER A 352 21.13 -14.23 -31.76
CA SER A 352 22.34 -14.97 -32.11
C SER A 352 23.36 -14.16 -32.92
N LYS A 353 22.94 -13.03 -33.49
CA LYS A 353 23.75 -12.14 -34.32
C LYS A 353 24.28 -10.93 -33.59
N VAL A 354 23.94 -10.73 -32.32
CA VAL A 354 24.35 -9.58 -31.54
C VAL A 354 25.31 -10.01 -30.42
N LYS A 355 26.16 -9.09 -29.99
CA LYS A 355 27.11 -9.36 -28.92
C LYS A 355 26.45 -9.19 -27.56
N GLN A 356 26.63 -10.17 -26.68
CA GLN A 356 26.22 -10.07 -25.29
C GLN A 356 26.96 -8.92 -24.58
N SER A 357 26.22 -8.10 -23.86
CA SER A 357 26.79 -7.09 -22.95
C SER A 357 27.45 -7.78 -21.74
N PRO A 358 28.65 -7.43 -21.35
CA PRO A 358 29.30 -7.98 -20.16
C PRO A 358 28.58 -7.57 -18.86
N LYS A 359 27.67 -6.59 -18.94
CA LYS A 359 26.85 -6.11 -17.82
C LYS A 359 25.52 -6.82 -17.68
N HIS A 360 25.11 -7.68 -18.63
CA HIS A 360 23.85 -8.42 -18.52
C HIS A 360 23.87 -9.31 -17.29
N SER A 361 23.03 -8.99 -16.30
CA SER A 361 23.05 -9.63 -14.98
C SER A 361 22.26 -10.93 -14.93
N ALA A 362 21.19 -11.08 -15.72
CA ALA A 362 20.33 -12.26 -15.73
C ALA A 362 20.93 -13.45 -16.51
N ASN A 363 22.22 -13.74 -16.32
CA ASN A 363 22.90 -14.84 -17.00
C ASN A 363 23.03 -16.08 -16.14
N ASN A 364 23.27 -17.23 -16.79
CA ASN A 364 23.37 -18.53 -16.14
C ASN A 364 24.35 -18.57 -14.96
N ALA A 365 25.49 -17.92 -15.06
CA ALA A 365 26.52 -17.95 -14.01
C ALA A 365 26.06 -17.16 -12.76
N ARG A 366 25.54 -15.94 -12.97
CA ARG A 366 25.07 -15.08 -11.87
C ARG A 366 23.87 -15.69 -11.16
N VAL A 367 22.92 -16.22 -11.91
CA VAL A 367 21.71 -16.84 -11.33
C VAL A 367 22.09 -18.10 -10.54
N ARG A 368 23.02 -18.95 -11.02
CA ARG A 368 23.54 -20.10 -10.25
C ARG A 368 24.19 -19.67 -8.94
N ARG A 369 25.02 -18.61 -8.97
CA ARG A 369 25.64 -18.03 -7.76
C ARG A 369 24.59 -17.63 -6.72
N LEU A 370 23.46 -17.00 -7.15
CA LEU A 370 22.38 -16.60 -6.26
C LEU A 370 21.57 -17.81 -5.76
N ILE A 371 21.36 -18.84 -6.58
CA ILE A 371 20.73 -20.10 -6.14
C ILE A 371 21.56 -20.76 -5.05
N ASP A 372 22.89 -20.86 -5.23
CA ASP A 372 23.77 -21.44 -4.23
C ASP A 372 23.75 -20.63 -2.93
N PHE A 373 23.80 -19.30 -3.02
CA PHE A 373 23.70 -18.41 -1.87
C PHE A 373 22.35 -18.55 -1.14
N ALA A 374 21.23 -18.60 -1.88
CA ALA A 374 19.92 -18.82 -1.31
C ALA A 374 19.82 -20.15 -0.56
N ALA A 375 20.30 -21.22 -1.18
CA ALA A 375 20.31 -22.57 -0.58
C ALA A 375 21.19 -22.65 0.67
N GLU A 376 22.38 -22.03 0.65
CA GLU A 376 23.32 -22.03 1.79
C GLU A 376 22.74 -21.28 3.00
N HIS A 377 21.97 -20.20 2.73
CA HIS A 377 21.52 -19.29 3.77
C HIS A 377 20.03 -19.41 4.12
N GLY A 378 19.30 -20.38 3.53
CA GLY A 378 17.92 -20.69 3.90
C GLY A 378 16.90 -19.69 3.34
N PHE A 379 17.16 -19.14 2.15
CA PHE A 379 16.18 -18.37 1.40
C PHE A 379 15.35 -19.29 0.50
N ASP A 380 14.09 -18.94 0.33
CA ASP A 380 13.12 -19.77 -0.39
C ASP A 380 13.23 -19.62 -1.91
N GLU A 381 13.52 -18.38 -2.37
CA GLU A 381 13.41 -18.02 -3.77
C GLU A 381 14.53 -17.07 -4.24
N VAL A 382 14.74 -17.06 -5.56
CA VAL A 382 15.64 -16.14 -6.27
C VAL A 382 14.85 -15.42 -7.36
N LEU A 383 14.65 -14.11 -7.21
CA LEU A 383 14.11 -13.26 -8.25
C LEU A 383 15.13 -13.09 -9.37
N VAL A 384 14.68 -13.15 -10.63
CA VAL A 384 15.54 -12.84 -11.78
C VAL A 384 14.85 -11.83 -12.68
N GLU A 385 15.23 -10.58 -12.58
CA GLU A 385 14.83 -9.54 -13.53
C GLU A 385 15.74 -9.56 -14.76
N GLY A 386 15.24 -9.16 -15.92
CA GLY A 386 16.02 -9.11 -17.14
C GLY A 386 16.23 -10.47 -17.83
N TRP A 387 15.44 -11.49 -17.49
CA TRP A 387 15.61 -12.85 -17.99
C TRP A 387 15.13 -13.05 -19.45
N ASN A 388 14.15 -12.26 -19.88
CA ASN A 388 13.45 -12.40 -21.16
C ASN A 388 13.79 -11.28 -22.16
N VAL A 389 13.55 -11.51 -23.43
CA VAL A 389 13.84 -10.55 -24.52
C VAL A 389 12.95 -9.30 -24.43
N GLY A 390 13.51 -8.13 -24.78
CA GLY A 390 12.79 -6.86 -24.89
C GLY A 390 13.40 -5.67 -24.14
N TRP A 391 14.35 -5.89 -23.25
CA TRP A 391 14.89 -4.84 -22.36
C TRP A 391 15.78 -3.79 -23.04
N GLU A 392 16.14 -3.97 -24.31
CA GLU A 392 17.00 -3.02 -25.04
C GLU A 392 16.30 -1.70 -25.36
N ASP A 393 14.96 -1.70 -25.48
CA ASP A 393 14.19 -0.50 -25.82
C ASP A 393 12.85 -0.37 -25.05
N TRP A 394 12.78 -0.88 -23.82
CA TRP A 394 11.57 -0.90 -23.01
C TRP A 394 11.25 0.44 -22.35
N PHE A 395 12.24 1.07 -21.70
CA PHE A 395 12.02 2.24 -20.85
C PHE A 395 11.81 3.52 -21.65
N GLY A 396 10.76 4.28 -21.32
CA GLY A 396 10.49 5.61 -21.88
C GLY A 396 10.11 5.64 -23.35
N LYS A 397 9.90 4.49 -24.00
CA LYS A 397 9.52 4.41 -25.42
C LYS A 397 8.03 4.38 -25.65
N THR A 398 7.23 4.17 -24.60
CA THR A 398 5.77 4.00 -24.67
C THR A 398 5.35 3.05 -25.79
N LYS A 399 6.04 1.91 -25.86
CA LYS A 399 5.94 0.92 -26.93
C LYS A 399 4.97 -0.18 -26.53
N ASP A 400 3.95 -0.43 -27.38
CA ASP A 400 3.16 -1.67 -27.32
C ASP A 400 4.05 -2.84 -27.77
N TYR A 401 3.82 -4.06 -27.38
CA TYR A 401 4.57 -5.25 -27.79
C TYR A 401 6.08 -5.24 -27.41
N VAL A 402 6.40 -4.86 -26.20
CA VAL A 402 7.79 -4.85 -25.69
C VAL A 402 8.26 -6.25 -25.34
N PHE A 403 7.46 -7.01 -24.57
CA PHE A 403 7.79 -8.32 -24.03
C PHE A 403 6.79 -9.38 -24.47
N ASP A 404 7.24 -10.63 -24.61
CA ASP A 404 6.37 -11.79 -24.88
C ASP A 404 6.21 -12.72 -23.64
N PHE A 405 6.97 -12.49 -22.59
CA PHE A 405 6.94 -13.19 -21.29
C PHE A 405 7.21 -14.70 -21.37
N VAL A 406 7.73 -15.19 -22.48
CA VAL A 406 8.01 -16.63 -22.68
C VAL A 406 9.38 -16.92 -23.30
N THR A 407 10.02 -15.93 -23.95
CA THR A 407 11.30 -16.11 -24.64
C THR A 407 12.46 -15.62 -23.77
N PRO A 408 13.29 -16.53 -23.22
CA PRO A 408 14.47 -16.13 -22.46
C PRO A 408 15.57 -15.59 -23.39
N TYR A 409 16.47 -14.78 -22.84
CA TYR A 409 17.72 -14.43 -23.50
C TYR A 409 18.60 -15.66 -23.70
N PRO A 410 19.53 -15.65 -24.69
CA PRO A 410 20.37 -16.80 -25.04
C PRO A 410 21.27 -17.32 -23.89
N ASP A 411 21.61 -16.47 -22.94
CA ASP A 411 22.46 -16.79 -21.78
C ASP A 411 21.67 -17.10 -20.51
N PHE A 412 20.33 -17.24 -20.62
CA PHE A 412 19.43 -17.65 -19.55
C PHE A 412 18.73 -18.97 -19.90
N ASP A 413 19.30 -20.10 -19.49
CA ASP A 413 18.67 -21.41 -19.66
C ASP A 413 17.62 -21.66 -18.58
N ILE A 414 16.38 -21.20 -18.86
CA ILE A 414 15.26 -21.27 -17.92
C ILE A 414 15.02 -22.70 -17.39
N LYS A 415 15.19 -23.74 -18.25
CA LYS A 415 15.00 -25.11 -17.86
C LYS A 415 16.10 -25.57 -16.89
N ALA A 416 17.36 -25.43 -17.30
CA ALA A 416 18.50 -25.90 -16.51
C ALA A 416 18.64 -25.13 -15.18
N LEU A 417 18.27 -23.85 -15.15
CA LEU A 417 18.29 -23.03 -13.93
C LEU A 417 17.19 -23.44 -12.95
N ASN A 418 15.96 -23.71 -13.41
CA ASN A 418 14.89 -24.21 -12.53
C ASN A 418 15.19 -25.60 -12.00
N GLU A 419 15.67 -26.53 -12.83
CA GLU A 419 16.10 -27.86 -12.40
C GLU A 419 17.22 -27.77 -11.35
N TYR A 420 18.17 -26.86 -11.53
CA TYR A 420 19.25 -26.63 -10.58
C TYR A 420 18.71 -26.05 -9.25
N ALA A 421 17.88 -25.03 -9.30
CA ALA A 421 17.27 -24.43 -8.12
C ALA A 421 16.47 -25.47 -7.30
N HIS A 422 15.63 -26.25 -7.96
CA HIS A 422 14.85 -27.31 -7.30
C HIS A 422 15.74 -28.38 -6.68
N SER A 423 16.87 -28.75 -7.31
CA SER A 423 17.85 -29.68 -6.75
C SER A 423 18.50 -29.19 -5.46
N LYS A 424 18.49 -27.88 -5.23
CA LYS A 424 19.01 -27.20 -4.04
C LYS A 424 17.92 -26.87 -3.00
N GLY A 425 16.64 -27.17 -3.29
CA GLY A 425 15.50 -26.82 -2.43
C GLY A 425 15.07 -25.36 -2.54
N VAL A 426 15.50 -24.64 -3.57
CA VAL A 426 15.18 -23.25 -3.86
C VAL A 426 14.29 -23.19 -5.10
N ARG A 427 13.49 -22.11 -5.26
CA ARG A 427 12.73 -21.81 -6.48
C ARG A 427 13.22 -20.52 -7.11
N LEU A 428 12.97 -20.34 -8.40
CA LEU A 428 13.08 -19.04 -9.04
C LEU A 428 11.75 -18.30 -8.90
N MET A 429 11.81 -17.00 -8.64
CA MET A 429 10.68 -16.08 -8.71
C MET A 429 10.65 -15.45 -10.11
N MET A 430 9.49 -15.48 -10.75
CA MET A 430 9.29 -14.91 -12.07
C MET A 430 9.22 -13.39 -12.01
N HIS A 431 9.67 -12.72 -13.07
CA HIS A 431 9.49 -11.30 -13.28
C HIS A 431 8.76 -11.02 -14.59
N HIS A 432 7.65 -10.31 -14.52
CA HIS A 432 6.91 -9.78 -15.67
C HIS A 432 6.88 -8.26 -15.60
N GLU A 433 7.90 -7.60 -16.15
CA GLU A 433 7.81 -6.17 -16.46
C GLU A 433 6.95 -5.98 -17.71
N THR A 434 5.95 -5.13 -17.62
CA THR A 434 5.00 -4.90 -18.71
C THR A 434 5.34 -3.66 -19.55
N SER A 435 6.23 -2.77 -19.06
CA SER A 435 6.46 -1.42 -19.58
C SER A 435 5.12 -0.67 -19.76
N SER A 436 4.20 -0.89 -18.81
CA SER A 436 2.82 -0.37 -18.79
C SER A 436 1.97 -0.71 -20.02
N SER A 437 2.42 -1.63 -20.89
CA SER A 437 1.61 -2.12 -22.01
C SER A 437 0.68 -3.25 -21.55
N VAL A 438 -0.41 -2.88 -20.91
CA VAL A 438 -1.41 -3.79 -20.35
C VAL A 438 -2.02 -4.67 -21.40
N ARG A 439 -2.36 -4.10 -22.53
CA ARG A 439 -2.94 -4.80 -23.68
C ARG A 439 -2.03 -5.90 -24.21
N ASN A 440 -0.72 -5.64 -24.23
CA ASN A 440 0.28 -6.64 -24.59
C ASN A 440 0.40 -7.73 -23.52
N TYR A 441 0.39 -7.35 -22.24
CA TYR A 441 0.47 -8.31 -21.14
C TYR A 441 -0.72 -9.27 -21.12
N GLU A 442 -1.95 -8.75 -21.19
CA GLU A 442 -3.16 -9.58 -21.20
C GLU A 442 -3.19 -10.56 -22.38
N ARG A 443 -2.66 -10.17 -23.55
CA ARG A 443 -2.55 -11.05 -24.73
C ARG A 443 -1.62 -12.23 -24.52
N HIS A 444 -0.56 -12.08 -23.73
CA HIS A 444 0.46 -13.10 -23.50
C HIS A 444 0.29 -13.85 -22.16
N MET A 445 -0.60 -13.41 -21.31
CA MET A 445 -0.71 -13.83 -19.91
C MET A 445 -0.93 -15.34 -19.76
N ASP A 446 -1.78 -15.95 -20.60
CA ASP A 446 -2.02 -17.40 -20.55
C ASP A 446 -0.73 -18.19 -20.84
N ALA A 447 -0.03 -17.85 -21.91
CA ALA A 447 1.23 -18.51 -22.27
C ALA A 447 2.32 -18.28 -21.20
N ALA A 448 2.35 -17.09 -20.60
CA ALA A 448 3.28 -16.76 -19.53
C ALA A 448 3.05 -17.62 -18.27
N TYR A 449 1.81 -17.76 -17.83
CA TYR A 449 1.48 -18.60 -16.67
C TYR A 449 1.63 -20.11 -16.95
N GLU A 450 1.34 -20.56 -18.18
CA GLU A 450 1.64 -21.94 -18.60
C GLU A 450 3.15 -22.22 -18.54
N LEU A 451 4.00 -21.28 -18.97
CA LEU A 451 5.45 -21.37 -18.84
C LEU A 451 5.87 -21.45 -17.38
N MET A 452 5.30 -20.63 -16.51
CA MET A 452 5.58 -20.66 -15.08
C MET A 452 5.25 -22.02 -14.48
N ASN A 453 4.07 -22.55 -14.73
CA ASN A 453 3.66 -23.87 -14.24
C ASN A 453 4.55 -24.99 -14.79
N LYS A 454 4.95 -24.90 -16.05
CA LYS A 454 5.84 -25.89 -16.70
C LYS A 454 7.19 -26.01 -15.99
N TYR A 455 7.73 -24.90 -15.49
CA TYR A 455 9.03 -24.86 -14.83
C TYR A 455 8.95 -24.77 -13.29
N GLY A 456 7.74 -24.83 -12.72
CA GLY A 456 7.54 -24.91 -11.26
C GLY A 456 7.70 -23.58 -10.52
N TYR A 457 7.48 -22.47 -11.18
CA TYR A 457 7.35 -21.15 -10.52
C TYR A 457 6.07 -21.09 -9.70
N THR A 458 6.12 -20.48 -8.53
CA THR A 458 4.98 -20.28 -7.63
C THR A 458 4.76 -18.83 -7.25
N SER A 459 5.66 -17.96 -7.66
CA SER A 459 5.65 -16.53 -7.33
C SER A 459 6.04 -15.68 -8.52
N LEU A 460 5.48 -14.48 -8.57
CA LEU A 460 5.63 -13.50 -9.64
C LEU A 460 5.83 -12.12 -9.06
N LYS A 461 6.87 -11.40 -9.48
CA LYS A 461 6.96 -9.94 -9.41
C LYS A 461 6.44 -9.37 -10.73
N SER A 462 5.39 -8.57 -10.70
CA SER A 462 4.88 -7.84 -11.89
C SER A 462 5.23 -6.36 -11.80
N GLY A 463 5.54 -5.72 -12.93
CA GLY A 463 5.88 -4.29 -13.02
C GLY A 463 5.07 -3.58 -14.11
N TYR A 464 4.82 -2.28 -13.89
CA TYR A 464 4.07 -1.42 -14.80
C TYR A 464 4.78 -0.06 -14.95
N VAL A 465 6.06 -0.10 -15.27
CA VAL A 465 6.90 1.11 -15.38
C VAL A 465 6.50 1.94 -16.61
N GLY A 466 6.29 3.24 -16.40
CA GLY A 466 6.00 4.21 -17.47
C GLY A 466 4.53 4.50 -17.69
N ASP A 467 4.21 5.25 -18.74
CA ASP A 467 2.84 5.64 -19.06
C ASP A 467 2.00 4.45 -19.53
N ILE A 468 0.78 4.36 -19.02
CA ILE A 468 -0.14 3.27 -19.37
C ILE A 468 -0.46 3.23 -20.88
N ILE A 469 -0.45 2.05 -21.44
CA ILE A 469 -0.95 1.76 -22.79
C ILE A 469 -2.18 0.84 -22.65
N PRO A 470 -3.36 1.30 -23.08
CA PRO A 470 -3.66 2.41 -24.00
C PRO A 470 -3.49 3.80 -23.39
N ARG A 471 -3.03 4.74 -24.22
CA ARG A 471 -2.74 6.11 -23.80
C ARG A 471 -3.98 6.85 -23.30
N GLY A 472 -3.78 7.64 -22.25
CA GLY A 472 -4.83 8.39 -21.57
C GLY A 472 -5.43 7.66 -20.38
N GLU A 473 -5.12 6.38 -20.21
CA GLU A 473 -5.37 5.66 -18.98
C GLU A 473 -4.23 5.95 -17.96
N TYR A 474 -4.53 5.79 -16.70
CA TYR A 474 -3.60 6.03 -15.59
C TYR A 474 -3.55 4.84 -14.64
N HIS A 475 -2.45 4.66 -13.91
CA HIS A 475 -2.24 3.56 -12.96
C HIS A 475 -3.38 3.40 -11.94
N TYR A 476 -4.07 4.48 -11.60
CA TYR A 476 -5.10 4.51 -10.56
C TYR A 476 -6.52 4.67 -11.09
N GLY A 477 -6.71 4.64 -12.41
CA GLY A 477 -8.03 4.67 -13.04
C GLY A 477 -8.82 3.37 -12.81
N GLN A 478 -10.14 3.40 -12.99
CA GLN A 478 -11.00 2.23 -12.87
C GLN A 478 -10.55 1.09 -13.79
N TRP A 479 -10.16 1.41 -15.03
CA TRP A 479 -9.74 0.43 -16.01
C TRP A 479 -8.51 -0.37 -15.55
N MET A 480 -7.50 0.33 -14.99
CA MET A 480 -6.31 -0.31 -14.44
C MET A 480 -6.59 -1.10 -13.17
N ASN A 481 -7.43 -0.59 -12.28
CA ASN A 481 -7.82 -1.32 -11.08
C ASN A 481 -8.53 -2.64 -11.41
N ASN A 482 -9.33 -2.65 -12.48
CA ASN A 482 -9.94 -3.87 -13.01
C ASN A 482 -8.90 -4.82 -13.62
N HIS A 483 -7.90 -4.28 -14.33
CA HIS A 483 -6.79 -5.08 -14.86
C HIS A 483 -5.96 -5.73 -13.73
N TYR A 484 -5.56 -4.98 -12.71
CA TYR A 484 -4.78 -5.54 -11.58
C TYR A 484 -5.53 -6.70 -10.91
N LEU A 485 -6.83 -6.51 -10.68
CA LEU A 485 -7.66 -7.55 -10.08
C LEU A 485 -7.83 -8.76 -11.02
N TYR A 486 -7.97 -8.54 -12.32
CA TYR A 486 -8.01 -9.60 -13.32
C TYR A 486 -6.71 -10.41 -13.32
N ALA A 487 -5.55 -9.74 -13.41
CA ALA A 487 -4.24 -10.38 -13.40
C ALA A 487 -4.00 -11.20 -12.10
N LEU A 488 -4.42 -10.63 -10.96
CA LEU A 488 -4.30 -11.30 -9.66
C LEU A 488 -5.14 -12.58 -9.58
N LYS A 489 -6.39 -12.54 -10.07
CA LYS A 489 -7.27 -13.72 -10.13
C LYS A 489 -6.75 -14.76 -11.10
N LYS A 490 -6.24 -14.32 -12.25
CA LYS A 490 -5.63 -15.21 -13.25
C LYS A 490 -4.41 -15.92 -12.68
N ALA A 491 -3.54 -15.23 -11.94
CA ALA A 491 -2.42 -15.83 -11.22
C ALA A 491 -2.88 -16.89 -10.21
N ALA A 492 -3.98 -16.64 -9.49
CA ALA A 492 -4.53 -17.60 -8.53
C ALA A 492 -5.05 -18.88 -9.18
N GLU A 493 -5.62 -18.82 -10.40
CA GLU A 493 -6.01 -20.00 -11.19
C GLU A 493 -4.81 -20.93 -11.44
N HIS A 494 -3.62 -20.37 -11.56
CA HIS A 494 -2.35 -21.07 -11.73
C HIS A 494 -1.58 -21.33 -10.43
N LYS A 495 -2.17 -21.02 -9.25
CA LYS A 495 -1.56 -21.10 -7.91
C LYS A 495 -0.27 -20.30 -7.79
N ILE A 496 -0.27 -19.09 -8.30
CA ILE A 496 0.85 -18.15 -8.29
C ILE A 496 0.52 -17.00 -7.35
N VAL A 497 1.45 -16.69 -6.43
CA VAL A 497 1.39 -15.48 -5.61
C VAL A 497 1.99 -14.31 -6.36
N VAL A 498 1.50 -13.10 -6.09
CA VAL A 498 1.87 -11.88 -6.82
C VAL A 498 2.46 -10.86 -5.86
N ASN A 499 3.61 -10.31 -6.27
CA ASN A 499 4.20 -9.08 -5.76
C ASN A 499 4.04 -8.00 -6.84
N ALA A 500 3.15 -7.03 -6.63
CA ALA A 500 2.77 -6.06 -7.65
C ALA A 500 3.54 -4.75 -7.45
N HIS A 501 4.42 -4.41 -8.41
CA HIS A 501 5.12 -3.12 -8.48
C HIS A 501 4.40 -2.15 -9.41
N GLU A 502 4.54 -0.84 -9.18
CA GLU A 502 3.87 0.26 -9.89
C GLU A 502 2.32 0.11 -9.97
N ALA A 503 1.76 -0.85 -9.26
CA ALA A 503 0.32 -1.05 -9.18
C ALA A 503 -0.35 -0.06 -8.21
N VAL A 504 -1.67 -0.19 -8.05
CA VAL A 504 -2.41 0.64 -7.10
C VAL A 504 -2.00 0.37 -5.66
N ARG A 505 -1.98 1.42 -4.83
CA ARG A 505 -1.76 1.32 -3.39
C ARG A 505 -2.75 0.35 -2.72
N PRO A 506 -2.37 -0.30 -1.60
CA PRO A 506 -3.22 -1.30 -0.98
C PRO A 506 -4.46 -0.69 -0.32
N THR A 507 -5.57 -1.38 -0.47
CA THR A 507 -6.87 -1.05 0.10
C THR A 507 -7.50 -2.24 0.83
N GLY A 508 -6.66 -3.17 1.30
CA GLY A 508 -7.08 -4.36 2.05
C GLY A 508 -7.49 -5.55 1.19
N LEU A 509 -7.33 -5.48 -0.13
CA LEU A 509 -7.71 -6.57 -1.05
C LEU A 509 -6.98 -7.89 -0.76
N CYS A 510 -5.85 -7.86 -0.07
CA CYS A 510 -5.14 -9.06 0.38
C CYS A 510 -5.92 -9.92 1.39
N ARG A 511 -6.98 -9.39 2.04
CA ARG A 511 -7.95 -10.20 2.80
C ARG A 511 -8.76 -11.10 1.88
N THR A 512 -9.28 -10.52 0.78
CA THR A 512 -10.14 -11.22 -0.18
C THR A 512 -9.32 -12.09 -1.13
N TYR A 513 -8.16 -11.62 -1.53
CA TYR A 513 -7.24 -12.27 -2.48
C TYR A 513 -5.86 -12.40 -1.86
N PRO A 514 -5.64 -13.38 -0.95
CA PRO A 514 -4.40 -13.49 -0.19
C PRO A 514 -3.17 -13.94 -1.00
N ASN A 515 -3.32 -14.22 -2.29
CA ASN A 515 -2.19 -14.37 -3.21
C ASN A 515 -1.54 -13.03 -3.62
N LEU A 516 -2.12 -11.88 -3.25
CA LEU A 516 -1.44 -10.57 -3.29
C LEU A 516 -0.54 -10.47 -2.05
N VAL A 517 0.65 -11.01 -2.13
CA VAL A 517 1.59 -11.11 -0.99
C VAL A 517 2.55 -9.94 -0.89
N GLY A 518 2.71 -9.17 -1.94
CA GLY A 518 3.56 -7.98 -1.98
C GLY A 518 2.97 -6.92 -2.90
N ASN A 519 3.31 -5.68 -2.59
CA ASN A 519 2.97 -4.53 -3.41
C ASN A 519 3.97 -3.42 -3.09
N GLU A 520 4.48 -2.71 -4.10
CA GLU A 520 5.37 -1.57 -3.85
C GLU A 520 4.59 -0.27 -3.63
N SER A 521 4.04 0.31 -4.69
CA SER A 521 3.17 1.52 -4.71
C SER A 521 3.59 2.60 -3.71
N ALA A 522 4.89 2.84 -3.60
CA ALA A 522 5.51 3.92 -2.84
C ALA A 522 7.02 3.93 -3.10
N ARG A 523 7.68 5.01 -2.71
CA ARG A 523 9.13 5.15 -2.78
C ARG A 523 9.85 4.09 -1.93
N GLY A 524 10.42 3.07 -2.58
CA GLY A 524 11.14 1.96 -1.97
C GLY A 524 12.64 2.16 -1.87
N THR A 525 13.37 1.09 -1.57
CA THR A 525 14.83 1.07 -1.41
C THR A 525 15.58 1.47 -2.68
N GLU A 526 15.05 1.22 -3.87
CA GLU A 526 15.71 1.56 -5.15
C GLU A 526 16.10 3.03 -5.25
N TYR A 527 15.32 3.92 -4.66
CA TYR A 527 15.60 5.34 -4.62
C TYR A 527 16.85 5.72 -3.82
N GLN A 528 17.38 4.80 -3.04
CA GLN A 528 18.71 4.98 -2.44
C GLN A 528 19.81 5.05 -3.53
N ALA A 529 19.59 4.43 -4.69
CA ALA A 529 20.48 4.54 -5.85
C ALA A 529 20.21 5.78 -6.72
N PHE A 530 19.10 6.50 -6.50
CA PHE A 530 18.67 7.66 -7.28
C PHE A 530 18.74 8.96 -6.48
N GLY A 531 19.82 9.19 -5.76
CA GLY A 531 20.05 10.37 -4.92
C GLY A 531 19.78 10.16 -3.43
N GLY A 532 19.28 8.99 -3.05
CA GLY A 532 18.96 8.62 -1.67
C GLY A 532 17.56 9.06 -1.25
N THR A 533 17.10 8.47 -0.15
CA THR A 533 15.85 8.80 0.53
C THR A 533 16.16 9.23 1.95
N ARG A 534 15.48 10.24 2.46
CA ARG A 534 15.75 10.77 3.81
C ARG A 534 15.35 9.76 4.90
N PRO A 535 16.08 9.70 6.05
CA PRO A 535 15.91 8.65 7.07
C PRO A 535 14.51 8.57 7.69
N HIS A 536 13.78 9.69 7.79
CA HIS A 536 12.44 9.72 8.39
C HIS A 536 11.37 9.01 7.56
N HIS A 537 11.62 8.77 6.26
CA HIS A 537 10.67 8.15 5.33
C HIS A 537 10.18 6.78 5.84
N VAL A 538 11.08 5.93 6.33
CA VAL A 538 10.73 4.61 6.88
C VAL A 538 9.94 4.67 8.21
N CYS A 539 9.94 5.83 8.86
CA CYS A 539 9.12 6.09 10.05
C CYS A 539 7.74 6.69 9.70
N ILE A 540 7.48 6.99 8.41
CA ILE A 540 6.18 7.51 7.93
C ILE A 540 5.40 6.42 7.19
N LEU A 541 6.07 5.60 6.39
CA LEU A 541 5.43 4.54 5.59
C LEU A 541 4.46 3.64 6.38
N PRO A 542 4.75 3.21 7.62
CA PRO A 542 3.81 2.39 8.38
C PRO A 542 2.48 3.08 8.72
N PHE A 543 2.48 4.40 8.85
CA PHE A 543 1.28 5.20 9.12
C PHE A 543 0.51 5.60 7.85
N THR A 544 1.10 5.42 6.71
CA THR A 544 0.55 5.85 5.41
C THR A 544 0.43 4.66 4.47
N ARG A 545 1.47 4.37 3.68
CA ARG A 545 1.48 3.36 2.62
C ARG A 545 1.14 1.93 3.11
N LEU A 546 1.51 1.55 4.34
CA LEU A 546 1.22 0.23 4.87
C LEU A 546 -0.21 0.07 5.40
N GLN A 547 -0.99 1.15 5.45
CA GLN A 547 -2.41 1.05 5.78
C GLN A 547 -3.15 0.32 4.65
N GLY A 548 -3.66 -0.88 4.95
CA GLY A 548 -4.38 -1.71 3.98
C GLY A 548 -3.58 -2.83 3.31
N GLY A 549 -2.27 -2.94 3.53
CA GLY A 549 -1.51 -4.08 3.01
C GLY A 549 0.01 -3.97 3.11
N PRO A 550 0.70 -5.10 2.90
CA PRO A 550 2.15 -5.18 2.99
C PRO A 550 2.85 -4.35 1.91
N MET A 551 4.12 -4.02 2.17
CA MET A 551 4.97 -3.35 1.19
C MET A 551 6.21 -4.18 0.87
N ASP A 552 6.49 -4.37 -0.42
CA ASP A 552 7.80 -4.85 -0.87
C ASP A 552 8.78 -3.66 -0.90
N TYR A 553 9.30 -3.31 0.29
CA TYR A 553 10.25 -2.20 0.45
C TYR A 553 11.66 -2.57 0.00
N THR A 554 11.97 -3.86 -0.13
CA THR A 554 13.30 -4.41 -0.46
C THR A 554 14.42 -3.97 0.51
N PRO A 555 14.30 -4.28 1.81
CA PRO A 555 15.31 -3.91 2.82
C PRO A 555 16.57 -4.76 2.74
N GLY A 556 17.57 -4.40 3.55
CA GLY A 556 18.74 -5.24 3.80
C GLY A 556 20.00 -4.81 3.06
N LEU A 557 20.11 -3.56 2.63
CA LEU A 557 21.36 -3.04 2.06
C LEU A 557 22.42 -2.89 3.15
N PHE A 558 23.62 -3.47 2.92
CA PHE A 558 24.77 -3.40 3.82
C PHE A 558 25.91 -2.56 3.23
N GLU A 559 26.01 -2.48 1.89
CA GLU A 559 26.89 -1.51 1.28
C GLU A 559 26.16 -0.17 1.12
N MET A 560 26.63 0.83 1.84
CA MET A 560 25.99 2.15 1.91
C MET A 560 26.45 3.10 0.82
N GLU A 561 27.62 2.85 0.24
CA GLU A 561 28.18 3.66 -0.83
C GLU A 561 27.92 3.01 -2.18
N VAL A 562 26.95 3.53 -2.93
CA VAL A 562 26.57 2.98 -4.24
C VAL A 562 27.72 3.04 -5.24
N GLU A 563 28.64 3.99 -5.06
CA GLU A 563 29.86 4.13 -5.84
C GLU A 563 30.73 2.86 -5.88
N LYS A 564 30.66 2.01 -4.86
CA LYS A 564 31.40 0.75 -4.83
C LYS A 564 30.82 -0.31 -5.78
N LEU A 565 29.55 -0.21 -6.10
CA LEU A 565 28.87 -1.06 -7.09
C LEU A 565 28.96 -0.45 -8.50
N ASN A 566 28.86 0.87 -8.59
CA ASN A 566 28.98 1.62 -9.82
C ASN A 566 29.74 2.93 -9.58
N PRO A 567 31.01 3.07 -10.05
CA PRO A 567 31.82 4.27 -9.81
C PRO A 567 31.20 5.58 -10.30
N ASN A 568 30.24 5.52 -11.23
CA ASN A 568 29.57 6.70 -11.76
C ASN A 568 28.33 7.10 -10.92
N ASN A 569 27.89 6.27 -9.99
CA ASN A 569 26.74 6.55 -9.13
C ASN A 569 27.23 6.99 -7.74
N LYS A 570 27.06 8.28 -7.42
CA LYS A 570 27.49 8.88 -6.14
C LYS A 570 26.40 8.91 -5.08
N SER A 571 25.34 8.14 -5.25
CA SER A 571 24.27 8.03 -4.27
C SER A 571 24.74 7.31 -3.00
N HIS A 572 24.05 7.59 -1.90
CA HIS A 572 24.34 7.03 -0.59
C HIS A 572 23.06 6.47 0.04
N VAL A 573 23.14 5.30 0.66
CA VAL A 573 22.04 4.70 1.42
C VAL A 573 21.95 5.40 2.78
N ASN A 574 20.90 6.20 2.98
CA ASN A 574 20.73 7.02 4.18
C ASN A 574 20.19 6.22 5.37
N ALA A 575 20.87 5.16 5.76
CA ALA A 575 20.52 4.28 6.87
C ALA A 575 21.78 3.65 7.49
N THR A 576 21.68 3.09 8.70
CA THR A 576 22.70 2.19 9.24
C THR A 576 22.39 0.73 8.91
N ILE A 577 23.37 -0.19 9.05
CA ILE A 577 23.11 -1.64 8.94
C ILE A 577 22.00 -2.05 9.93
N CYS A 578 22.01 -1.57 11.16
CA CYS A 578 21.00 -1.93 12.16
C CYS A 578 19.60 -1.38 11.84
N ASN A 579 19.51 -0.23 11.17
CA ASN A 579 18.25 0.23 10.59
C ASN A 579 17.74 -0.78 9.56
N GLN A 580 18.59 -1.18 8.60
CA GLN A 580 18.24 -2.16 7.56
C GLN A 580 17.77 -3.50 8.14
N LEU A 581 18.37 -3.96 9.25
CA LEU A 581 17.88 -5.15 9.96
C LEU A 581 16.50 -4.94 10.59
N ALA A 582 16.26 -3.78 11.20
CA ALA A 582 15.01 -3.47 11.88
C ALA A 582 13.83 -3.31 10.89
N LEU A 583 14.10 -2.93 9.63
CA LEU A 583 13.06 -2.77 8.61
C LEU A 583 12.28 -4.06 8.33
N TYR A 584 12.88 -5.24 8.51
CA TYR A 584 12.18 -6.53 8.40
C TYR A 584 11.01 -6.68 9.40
N LEU A 585 10.99 -5.85 10.43
CA LEU A 585 9.95 -5.84 11.46
C LEU A 585 9.04 -4.61 11.36
N THR A 586 9.61 -3.44 11.07
CA THR A 586 8.84 -2.17 11.04
C THR A 586 8.08 -1.95 9.73
N LEU A 587 8.57 -2.51 8.63
CA LEU A 587 7.89 -2.53 7.31
C LEU A 587 7.41 -3.95 7.02
N TYR A 588 6.18 -4.24 7.46
CA TYR A 588 5.62 -5.58 7.34
C TYR A 588 5.43 -6.01 5.87
N SER A 589 5.90 -7.21 5.57
CA SER A 589 5.57 -7.95 4.35
C SER A 589 5.70 -9.46 4.57
N PRO A 590 4.79 -10.29 4.05
CA PRO A 590 4.97 -11.75 4.03
C PRO A 590 5.98 -12.20 2.96
N LEU A 591 6.41 -11.28 2.10
CA LEU A 591 7.41 -11.48 1.06
C LEU A 591 8.53 -10.47 1.31
N GLN A 592 9.70 -10.93 1.79
CA GLN A 592 10.80 -10.07 2.20
C GLN A 592 12.07 -10.38 1.41
N MET A 593 12.63 -9.36 0.79
CA MET A 593 13.88 -9.46 0.06
C MET A 593 15.09 -9.24 0.97
N ALA A 594 16.17 -10.00 0.77
CA ALA A 594 17.51 -9.60 1.13
C ALA A 594 18.11 -8.93 -0.11
N ALA A 595 18.04 -7.59 -0.16
CA ALA A 595 18.16 -6.84 -1.40
C ALA A 595 19.59 -6.63 -1.92
N ASP A 596 20.59 -6.72 -1.02
CA ASP A 596 21.99 -6.52 -1.40
C ASP A 596 22.58 -7.73 -2.13
N THR A 597 23.76 -7.56 -2.68
CA THR A 597 24.46 -8.63 -3.39
C THR A 597 25.09 -9.61 -2.40
N PRO A 598 25.27 -10.91 -2.77
CA PRO A 598 25.99 -11.87 -1.95
C PRO A 598 27.36 -11.38 -1.48
N GLU A 599 28.10 -10.71 -2.35
CA GLU A 599 29.44 -10.20 -2.09
C GLU A 599 29.48 -9.17 -0.96
N ASN A 600 28.41 -8.36 -0.82
CA ASN A 600 28.28 -7.40 0.26
C ASN A 600 27.89 -8.09 1.58
N TYR A 601 26.97 -9.05 1.56
CA TYR A 601 26.61 -9.84 2.75
C TYR A 601 27.78 -10.63 3.31
N GLU A 602 28.62 -11.22 2.46
CA GLU A 602 29.80 -12.01 2.87
C GLU A 602 30.81 -11.20 3.70
N ARG A 603 30.75 -9.89 3.64
CA ARG A 603 31.58 -8.98 4.49
C ARG A 603 31.02 -8.82 5.90
N PHE A 604 29.74 -9.12 6.15
CA PHE A 604 29.00 -8.86 7.38
C PHE A 604 28.11 -10.03 7.80
N MET A 605 28.65 -11.26 7.71
CA MET A 605 27.89 -12.50 7.93
C MET A 605 27.30 -12.60 9.33
N ASP A 606 27.90 -11.96 10.33
CA ASP A 606 27.40 -11.92 11.70
C ASP A 606 26.14 -11.05 11.84
N ALA A 607 26.05 -9.91 11.12
CA ALA A 607 24.85 -9.10 11.01
C ALA A 607 23.80 -9.75 10.10
N PHE A 608 24.22 -10.34 8.97
CA PHE A 608 23.37 -11.05 8.04
C PHE A 608 22.60 -12.22 8.69
N GLN A 609 23.16 -12.77 9.78
CA GLN A 609 22.48 -13.82 10.56
C GLN A 609 21.08 -13.40 11.01
N PHE A 610 20.84 -12.11 11.33
CA PHE A 610 19.50 -11.65 11.67
C PHE A 610 18.51 -11.79 10.52
N ILE A 611 18.90 -11.44 9.29
CA ILE A 611 18.05 -11.58 8.08
C ILE A 611 17.71 -13.05 7.82
N LYS A 612 18.65 -13.95 8.10
CA LYS A 612 18.42 -15.41 8.00
C LYS A 612 17.39 -15.88 9.03
N ASP A 613 17.47 -15.38 10.27
CA ASP A 613 16.67 -15.86 11.40
C ASP A 613 15.26 -15.23 11.44
N VAL A 614 15.09 -13.97 11.03
CA VAL A 614 13.83 -13.25 11.16
C VAL A 614 12.71 -13.92 10.36
N ALA A 615 11.53 -14.05 10.99
CA ALA A 615 10.33 -14.57 10.34
C ALA A 615 9.66 -13.51 9.44
N VAL A 616 8.72 -13.94 8.61
CA VAL A 616 7.93 -13.07 7.70
C VAL A 616 6.41 -13.26 7.86
N ASP A 617 5.97 -14.17 8.76
CA ASP A 617 4.56 -14.38 9.12
C ASP A 617 4.42 -14.42 10.64
N TRP A 618 3.43 -13.73 11.18
CA TRP A 618 3.37 -13.40 12.59
C TRP A 618 2.05 -13.83 13.25
N SER A 619 2.14 -14.25 14.50
CA SER A 619 0.98 -14.59 15.34
C SER A 619 0.61 -13.51 16.33
N ASP A 620 1.52 -12.58 16.63
CA ASP A 620 1.30 -11.41 17.49
C ASP A 620 2.23 -10.27 17.06
N SER A 621 1.75 -9.03 17.13
CA SER A 621 2.51 -7.83 16.85
C SER A 621 2.14 -6.73 17.81
N ARG A 622 3.13 -6.13 18.48
CA ARG A 622 2.93 -5.10 19.48
C ARG A 622 3.79 -3.88 19.14
N TYR A 623 3.14 -2.79 18.80
CA TYR A 623 3.80 -1.50 18.63
C TYR A 623 4.03 -0.88 20.01
N ILE A 624 5.30 -0.72 20.41
CA ILE A 624 5.69 -0.38 21.78
C ILE A 624 5.97 1.10 21.91
N GLU A 625 6.73 1.67 20.98
CA GLU A 625 7.02 3.10 20.90
C GLU A 625 6.80 3.56 19.46
N ALA A 626 6.15 4.70 19.26
CA ALA A 626 6.03 5.30 17.95
C ALA A 626 5.79 6.80 18.01
N GLU A 627 6.30 7.53 17.04
CA GLU A 627 5.89 8.89 16.65
C GLU A 627 6.12 9.05 15.14
N VAL A 628 5.14 9.61 14.46
CA VAL A 628 5.13 9.69 12.99
C VAL A 628 6.33 10.47 12.46
N GLY A 629 7.13 9.82 11.60
CA GLY A 629 8.34 10.41 11.01
C GLY A 629 9.55 10.50 11.94
N GLU A 630 9.41 10.07 13.19
CA GLU A 630 10.50 10.16 14.17
C GLU A 630 11.06 8.78 14.51
N TYR A 631 10.21 7.84 14.93
CA TYR A 631 10.64 6.49 15.30
C TYR A 631 9.49 5.49 15.36
N ILE A 632 9.83 4.21 15.26
CA ILE A 632 8.91 3.09 15.48
C ILE A 632 9.69 1.95 16.16
N THR A 633 9.08 1.36 17.21
CA THR A 633 9.56 0.14 17.85
C THR A 633 8.44 -0.88 17.93
N VAL A 634 8.66 -2.06 17.36
CA VAL A 634 7.66 -3.14 17.28
C VAL A 634 8.25 -4.48 17.68
N ALA A 635 7.52 -5.25 18.50
CA ALA A 635 7.80 -6.64 18.80
C ALA A 635 6.81 -7.53 18.05
N ARG A 636 7.33 -8.63 17.44
CA ARG A 636 6.52 -9.58 16.67
C ARG A 636 6.84 -11.02 17.07
N LYS A 637 5.80 -11.86 17.19
CA LYS A 637 5.91 -13.28 17.48
C LYS A 637 5.77 -14.08 16.20
N ALA A 638 6.80 -14.84 15.84
CA ALA A 638 6.78 -15.71 14.67
C ALA A 638 5.68 -16.77 14.78
N LYS A 639 4.91 -16.95 13.71
CA LYS A 639 3.76 -17.88 13.67
C LYS A 639 4.19 -19.34 13.76
N ASN A 640 5.29 -19.69 13.10
CA ASN A 640 5.75 -21.07 13.00
C ASN A 640 6.58 -21.53 14.20
N THR A 641 7.51 -20.68 14.69
CA THR A 641 8.45 -21.04 15.76
C THR A 641 7.99 -20.57 17.15
N GLY A 642 7.15 -19.55 17.20
CA GLY A 642 6.75 -18.90 18.45
C GLY A 642 7.84 -18.00 19.06
N GLU A 643 8.97 -17.82 18.38
CA GLU A 643 10.05 -16.91 18.79
C GLU A 643 9.62 -15.45 18.61
N TRP A 644 10.14 -14.59 19.50
CA TRP A 644 9.92 -13.17 19.42
C TRP A 644 11.08 -12.46 18.73
N PHE A 645 10.73 -11.40 18.00
CA PHE A 645 11.67 -10.48 17.38
C PHE A 645 11.26 -9.04 17.74
N LEU A 646 12.23 -8.15 17.88
CA LEU A 646 12.01 -6.74 18.21
C LEU A 646 12.84 -5.89 17.26
N GLY A 647 12.23 -4.90 16.61
CA GLY A 647 12.89 -3.95 15.72
C GLY A 647 12.55 -2.52 16.09
N SER A 648 13.55 -1.64 16.00
CA SER A 648 13.38 -0.21 16.19
C SER A 648 14.16 0.57 15.15
N VAL A 649 13.51 1.56 14.55
CA VAL A 649 14.11 2.52 13.61
C VAL A 649 13.94 3.94 14.12
N ALA A 650 14.88 4.82 13.79
CA ALA A 650 14.82 6.25 14.04
C ALA A 650 15.02 7.05 12.75
N GLY A 651 14.38 8.21 12.68
CA GLY A 651 14.54 9.19 11.63
C GLY A 651 15.83 10.01 11.78
N TYR A 652 15.71 11.33 11.74
CA TYR A 652 16.89 12.21 11.79
C TYR A 652 17.62 12.25 13.13
N ASP A 653 16.88 12.07 14.23
CA ASP A 653 17.43 12.30 15.56
C ASP A 653 17.80 10.99 16.24
N ALA A 654 19.00 10.98 16.83
CA ALA A 654 19.41 9.91 17.73
C ALA A 654 18.54 9.89 18.99
N ARG A 655 18.23 8.69 19.49
CA ARG A 655 17.39 8.54 20.69
C ARG A 655 17.80 7.36 21.56
N THR A 656 17.22 7.27 22.73
CA THR A 656 17.24 6.05 23.54
C THR A 656 15.86 5.41 23.53
N SER A 657 15.77 4.20 23.02
CA SER A 657 14.59 3.35 23.13
C SER A 657 14.56 2.65 24.49
N THR A 658 13.38 2.56 25.09
CA THR A 658 13.18 1.90 26.39
C THR A 658 11.99 0.96 26.31
N VAL A 659 12.25 -0.33 26.27
CA VAL A 659 11.28 -1.38 26.01
C VAL A 659 11.13 -2.30 27.22
N ALA A 660 9.94 -2.33 27.82
CA ALA A 660 9.56 -3.41 28.74
C ALA A 660 9.36 -4.70 27.93
N LEU A 661 9.98 -5.79 28.34
CA LEU A 661 9.90 -7.07 27.64
C LEU A 661 8.69 -7.92 28.08
N ASP A 662 7.61 -7.29 28.50
CA ASP A 662 6.38 -7.91 29.04
C ASP A 662 5.59 -8.73 28.00
N PHE A 663 5.98 -8.66 26.74
CA PHE A 663 5.48 -9.53 25.68
C PHE A 663 6.05 -10.96 25.74
N LEU A 664 7.16 -11.19 26.47
CA LEU A 664 7.74 -12.51 26.71
C LEU A 664 6.90 -13.32 27.71
N GLU A 665 6.95 -14.65 27.60
CA GLU A 665 6.17 -15.53 28.47
C GLU A 665 6.61 -15.40 29.94
N PRO A 666 5.68 -15.13 30.89
CA PRO A 666 6.01 -15.03 32.32
C PRO A 666 6.61 -16.32 32.85
N GLY A 667 7.69 -16.20 33.62
CA GLY A 667 8.38 -17.33 34.25
C GLY A 667 9.46 -17.98 33.39
N GLU A 668 9.53 -17.66 32.12
CA GLU A 668 10.55 -18.12 31.20
C GLU A 668 11.77 -17.20 31.16
N VAL A 669 12.94 -17.77 30.90
CA VAL A 669 14.17 -17.03 30.64
C VAL A 669 14.53 -17.13 29.17
N TYR A 670 14.84 -16.01 28.56
CA TYR A 670 15.23 -15.91 27.16
C TYR A 670 16.67 -15.43 27.02
N VAL A 671 17.29 -15.75 25.90
CA VAL A 671 18.48 -15.07 25.38
C VAL A 671 18.03 -14.08 24.31
N ALA A 672 18.32 -12.81 24.56
CA ALA A 672 18.17 -11.74 23.59
C ALA A 672 19.50 -11.54 22.85
N LYS A 673 19.55 -11.82 21.55
CA LYS A 673 20.67 -11.45 20.68
C LYS A 673 20.38 -10.12 20.04
N ILE A 674 21.13 -9.10 20.40
CA ILE A 674 20.88 -7.71 20.10
C ILE A 674 21.89 -7.23 19.07
N TYR A 675 21.41 -6.79 17.93
CA TYR A 675 22.15 -6.13 16.85
C TYR A 675 21.83 -4.65 16.92
N ALA A 676 22.78 -3.81 17.28
CA ALA A 676 22.53 -2.41 17.57
C ALA A 676 23.62 -1.51 16.99
N ASP A 677 23.25 -0.29 16.64
CA ASP A 677 24.20 0.75 16.24
C ASP A 677 25.34 0.87 17.28
N ALA A 678 26.58 1.03 16.80
CA ALA A 678 27.71 1.39 17.65
C ALA A 678 27.55 2.83 18.18
N ALA A 679 28.31 3.18 19.21
CA ALA A 679 28.19 4.49 19.86
C ALA A 679 28.51 5.68 18.94
N ASP A 680 29.30 5.45 17.88
CA ASP A 680 29.72 6.41 16.88
C ASP A 680 29.02 6.18 15.53
N ALA A 681 27.99 5.33 15.47
CA ALA A 681 27.22 5.08 14.27
C ALA A 681 26.41 6.33 13.86
N HIS A 682 26.32 6.56 12.57
CA HIS A 682 25.51 7.64 12.00
C HIS A 682 25.28 7.37 10.52
N TYR A 683 24.04 7.54 10.04
CA TYR A 683 23.65 7.19 8.67
C TYR A 683 24.49 7.80 7.54
N LYS A 684 25.14 8.97 7.75
CA LYS A 684 26.00 9.61 6.75
C LYS A 684 27.49 9.32 6.92
N THR A 685 27.97 9.30 8.15
CA THR A 685 29.42 9.36 8.42
C THR A 685 30.01 8.04 8.88
N ASN A 686 29.19 7.16 9.50
CA ASN A 686 29.62 5.84 9.96
C ASN A 686 28.44 4.83 9.96
N PRO A 687 27.85 4.54 8.79
CA PRO A 687 26.60 3.76 8.70
C PRO A 687 26.79 2.26 8.94
N GLN A 688 28.01 1.74 8.80
CA GLN A 688 28.32 0.31 8.94
C GLN A 688 28.84 -0.05 10.34
N ALA A 689 28.84 0.89 11.29
CA ALA A 689 29.28 0.64 12.65
C ALA A 689 28.15 0.04 13.50
N TYR A 690 28.32 -1.20 13.96
CA TYR A 690 27.37 -1.90 14.81
C TYR A 690 28.05 -2.76 15.87
N THR A 691 27.24 -3.23 16.83
CA THR A 691 27.63 -4.18 17.86
C THR A 691 26.64 -5.32 17.94
N ILE A 692 27.14 -6.52 18.26
CA ILE A 692 26.29 -7.69 18.53
C ILE A 692 26.60 -8.17 19.96
N ARG A 693 25.54 -8.36 20.76
CA ARG A 693 25.69 -8.91 22.12
C ARG A 693 24.52 -9.83 22.47
N GLU A 694 24.80 -10.77 23.36
CA GLU A 694 23.79 -11.66 23.93
C GLU A 694 23.64 -11.42 25.42
N VAL A 695 22.40 -11.36 25.89
CA VAL A 695 22.05 -11.23 27.29
C VAL A 695 20.86 -12.13 27.62
N ARG A 696 20.77 -12.60 28.87
CA ARG A 696 19.53 -13.23 29.36
C ARG A 696 18.53 -12.16 29.74
N CYS A 697 17.26 -12.46 29.57
CA CYS A 697 16.16 -11.58 29.96
C CYS A 697 14.91 -12.39 30.33
N THR A 698 13.94 -11.72 30.93
CA THR A 698 12.62 -12.27 31.27
C THR A 698 11.55 -11.23 30.91
N SER A 699 10.28 -11.59 31.04
CA SER A 699 9.16 -10.66 30.89
C SER A 699 9.18 -9.46 31.88
N LYS A 700 10.05 -9.48 32.90
CA LYS A 700 10.21 -8.39 33.84
C LYS A 700 11.41 -7.47 33.53
N SER A 701 12.20 -7.81 32.53
CA SER A 701 13.38 -7.04 32.11
C SER A 701 12.98 -5.83 31.27
N THR A 702 13.82 -4.79 31.33
CA THR A 702 13.70 -3.61 30.47
C THR A 702 14.94 -3.46 29.61
N LEU A 703 14.76 -3.42 28.30
CA LEU A 703 15.83 -3.13 27.35
C LEU A 703 15.94 -1.61 27.15
N LYS A 704 17.11 -1.04 27.46
CA LYS A 704 17.46 0.32 27.08
C LYS A 704 18.54 0.26 26.00
N GLN A 705 18.25 0.83 24.83
CA GLN A 705 19.14 0.80 23.68
C GLN A 705 19.24 2.17 23.03
N ALA A 706 20.46 2.65 22.86
CA ALA A 706 20.73 3.83 22.06
C ALA A 706 20.51 3.50 20.56
N VAL A 707 19.92 4.43 19.84
CA VAL A 707 19.65 4.37 18.39
C VAL A 707 20.29 5.61 17.78
N ALA A 708 21.11 5.42 16.76
CA ALA A 708 21.76 6.52 16.04
C ALA A 708 20.77 7.30 15.17
N ALA A 709 21.16 8.48 14.70
CA ALA A 709 20.46 9.20 13.66
C ALA A 709 20.41 8.34 12.38
N GLY A 710 19.22 8.14 11.80
CA GLY A 710 18.96 7.23 10.68
C GLY A 710 19.30 5.77 10.99
N GLY A 711 19.36 5.43 12.26
CA GLY A 711 19.80 4.15 12.77
C GLY A 711 18.68 3.25 13.24
N GLY A 712 19.08 2.18 13.95
CA GLY A 712 18.16 1.19 14.46
C GLY A 712 18.80 0.15 15.38
N TYR A 713 17.98 -0.78 15.79
CA TYR A 713 18.43 -2.05 16.37
C TYR A 713 17.41 -3.14 16.09
N ALA A 714 17.90 -4.38 16.07
CA ALA A 714 17.09 -5.57 15.89
C ALA A 714 17.47 -6.62 16.96
N VAL A 715 16.50 -7.37 17.45
CA VAL A 715 16.69 -8.38 18.48
C VAL A 715 15.94 -9.66 18.13
N SER A 716 16.59 -10.81 18.25
CA SER A 716 15.94 -12.12 18.28
C SER A 716 15.92 -12.68 19.70
N PHE A 717 14.81 -13.33 20.08
CA PHE A 717 14.63 -13.92 21.42
C PHE A 717 14.40 -15.44 21.26
N ARG A 718 15.29 -16.23 21.82
CA ARG A 718 15.12 -17.69 21.96
C ARG A 718 15.05 -18.09 23.44
N LYS A 719 14.39 -19.18 23.77
CA LYS A 719 14.41 -19.71 25.13
C LYS A 719 15.84 -20.07 25.55
N ALA A 720 16.19 -19.69 26.79
CA ALA A 720 17.52 -19.95 27.32
C ALA A 720 17.70 -21.44 27.67
N THR A 721 18.90 -21.92 27.51
CA THR A 721 19.35 -23.26 27.89
C THR A 721 20.32 -23.19 29.08
N ASP A 722 20.73 -24.34 29.62
CA ASP A 722 21.74 -24.41 30.68
C ASP A 722 23.10 -23.80 30.28
N ALA A 723 23.45 -23.89 29.00
CA ALA A 723 24.69 -23.31 28.47
C ALA A 723 24.70 -21.78 28.54
N ASP A 724 23.53 -21.15 28.57
CA ASP A 724 23.36 -19.70 28.58
C ASP A 724 23.48 -19.07 29.98
N LYS A 725 23.58 -19.87 31.04
CA LYS A 725 23.69 -19.39 32.45
C LYS A 725 24.85 -18.42 32.70
N LYS A 726 25.90 -18.49 31.85
CA LYS A 726 27.06 -17.60 31.88
C LYS A 726 26.76 -16.19 31.34
N LEU A 727 25.71 -16.01 30.57
CA LEU A 727 25.34 -14.71 29.99
C LEU A 727 24.78 -13.80 31.11
N LYS A 728 25.10 -12.49 31.00
CA LYS A 728 24.60 -11.48 31.89
C LYS A 728 23.08 -11.39 31.85
N MET A 729 22.42 -11.24 33.00
CA MET A 729 20.98 -10.98 33.04
C MET A 729 20.72 -9.48 32.83
N LEU A 730 19.82 -9.16 31.94
CA LEU A 730 19.26 -7.83 31.76
C LEU A 730 18.30 -7.54 32.95
N LYS A 731 18.49 -6.40 33.59
CA LYS A 731 17.68 -5.99 34.74
C LYS A 731 16.30 -5.51 34.35
#